data_416d99891fac754a6605409d11a978aa
#
_entry.id   416d99891fac754a6605409d11a978aa
#
_cell.length_a   1.000
_cell.length_b   1.000
_cell.length_c   1.000
_cell.angle_alpha   90.00
_cell.angle_beta   90.00
_cell.angle_gamma   90.00
#
_symmetry.space_group_name_H-M   'P 1'
#
loop_
_entity.id
_entity.type
_entity.pdbx_description
1 polymer ?
#
loop_
_entity_poly.entity_id
_entity_poly.type
_entity_poly.pdbx_seq_one_letter_code
_entity_poly.pdbx_strand_id
1 'polypeptide(L)'
;MTEHLTDLSATVAWILQRIDGPLRVGAPLGIGKPHRLLNALYAHVVDQPSRPLALYTALSLNPPKPGSGLAARFAGPFISRHFGDDFPRLAYVDAMLRDALPAHVQVEEFYMQSGGLLHSTQAQADYTSLNYTHAAAAVAQRAPNLIVQKVAREPGGTRLSLSCNNDITQDTLDAVAALGLPRPLLVAEVDAELPWIGGTAAVDASFFDLVLEIPGPSPRLFGLPRQPVTSTDYAIGLYASTLVRDGGTLQIGIGTLADALSHALVLRHTDNATYRRVLQALDPTLASHPAVQASGGLEPFAIGLYGCSEMLNEGFKQLVDSGVIRRKVHDDLGLMQRLADGTADAADAARLADEGEFLHGAFYLGSPAFYAWLRALDPRLRSAIGMRRISEINQLYGGNEALERLQRRDARFFNSCMMASALGAAVSDGLEDGRMVSGVGGQYNFVAMAHALPQARSVLMLRATRASGKDAASNVRWNYGHTTIPRHLRDIYITEYGIADLRHKTDQDCVLEMAGICDARFQTALLSQARQSRKLRDVPEQAARAQRNTPQALEGALAPFRRDGSLPDYPLGSDFTDTEQRLLPALGWLKSATTGKTAALATLMRALLSRTTGDAACLQRMDLATPRSLGDRVQAKLLAYALQQTRQQ
;
A
#
# COMPACT_ATOMS: atom_id res chain seq x y z
N MET A 1 19.03 -29.52 -16.59
CA MET A 1 18.57 -30.11 -15.30
C MET A 1 18.75 -29.06 -14.22
N THR A 2 17.75 -28.83 -13.42
CA THR A 2 17.81 -27.90 -12.28
C THR A 2 18.78 -28.42 -11.23
N GLU A 3 19.67 -27.59 -10.76
CA GLU A 3 20.58 -27.91 -9.67
C GLU A 3 19.94 -27.60 -8.32
N HIS A 4 20.24 -28.39 -7.30
CA HIS A 4 19.72 -28.21 -5.96
C HIS A 4 20.88 -28.04 -4.97
N LEU A 5 20.92 -26.91 -4.29
CA LEU A 5 21.93 -26.60 -3.27
C LEU A 5 21.27 -26.25 -1.95
N THR A 6 22.01 -26.48 -0.86
CA THR A 6 21.56 -26.20 0.50
C THR A 6 22.43 -25.15 1.23
N ASP A 7 23.46 -24.67 0.55
CA ASP A 7 24.46 -23.75 1.12
C ASP A 7 24.57 -22.47 0.29
N LEU A 8 24.55 -21.32 0.98
CA LEU A 8 24.64 -19.99 0.36
C LEU A 8 25.97 -19.76 -0.35
N SER A 9 27.10 -20.18 0.26
CA SER A 9 28.43 -19.95 -0.31
C SER A 9 28.62 -20.77 -1.57
N ALA A 10 28.16 -22.03 -1.56
CA ALA A 10 28.14 -22.88 -2.73
C ALA A 10 27.26 -22.32 -3.85
N THR A 11 26.11 -21.72 -3.50
CA THR A 11 25.20 -21.06 -4.47
C THR A 11 25.87 -19.84 -5.09
N VAL A 12 26.50 -18.99 -4.30
CA VAL A 12 27.26 -17.82 -4.81
C VAL A 12 28.37 -18.30 -5.73
N ALA A 13 29.17 -19.31 -5.32
CA ALA A 13 30.24 -19.87 -6.16
C ALA A 13 29.70 -20.42 -7.49
N TRP A 14 28.56 -21.14 -7.45
CA TRP A 14 27.90 -21.67 -8.64
C TRP A 14 27.47 -20.57 -9.63
N ILE A 15 26.90 -19.46 -9.11
CA ILE A 15 26.54 -18.28 -9.93
C ILE A 15 27.78 -17.67 -10.56
N LEU A 16 28.82 -17.43 -9.75
CA LEU A 16 30.04 -16.75 -10.18
C LEU A 16 30.88 -17.55 -11.18
N GLN A 17 30.77 -18.87 -11.18
CA GLN A 17 31.39 -19.75 -12.18
C GLN A 17 30.70 -19.70 -13.55
N ARG A 18 29.41 -19.30 -13.60
CA ARG A 18 28.59 -19.28 -14.81
C ARG A 18 28.41 -17.87 -15.40
N ILE A 19 28.71 -16.84 -14.64
CA ILE A 19 28.61 -15.46 -15.10
C ILE A 19 30.00 -14.84 -15.05
N ASP A 20 30.58 -14.63 -16.20
CA ASP A 20 31.82 -13.86 -16.32
C ASP A 20 31.54 -12.36 -16.34
N GLY A 21 32.39 -11.56 -15.65
CA GLY A 21 32.31 -10.11 -15.63
C GLY A 21 31.22 -9.53 -14.73
N PRO A 22 30.56 -8.43 -15.11
CA PRO A 22 29.59 -7.72 -14.28
C PRO A 22 28.33 -8.56 -13.99
N LEU A 23 27.85 -8.52 -12.73
CA LEU A 23 26.56 -9.07 -12.33
C LEU A 23 25.46 -8.05 -12.62
N ARG A 24 24.49 -8.43 -13.46
CA ARG A 24 23.26 -7.67 -13.73
C ARG A 24 22.09 -8.48 -13.21
N VAL A 25 21.63 -8.12 -12.01
CA VAL A 25 20.70 -8.92 -11.21
C VAL A 25 19.32 -8.30 -11.22
N GLY A 26 18.32 -9.05 -11.68
CA GLY A 26 16.91 -8.76 -11.45
C GLY A 26 16.44 -9.40 -10.14
N ALA A 27 15.77 -8.64 -9.27
CA ALA A 27 15.18 -9.16 -8.04
C ALA A 27 13.77 -8.60 -7.83
N PRO A 28 12.82 -9.39 -7.29
CA PRO A 28 11.45 -8.94 -7.07
C PRO A 28 11.37 -7.79 -6.07
N LEU A 29 10.22 -7.10 -6.05
CA LEU A 29 9.92 -6.13 -5.01
C LEU A 29 9.54 -6.83 -3.67
N GLY A 30 9.66 -6.10 -2.58
CA GLY A 30 9.11 -6.48 -1.27
C GLY A 30 9.59 -7.82 -0.75
N ILE A 31 8.65 -8.67 -0.31
CA ILE A 31 8.98 -9.92 0.42
C ILE A 31 9.44 -11.08 -0.47
N GLY A 32 9.24 -11.01 -1.78
CA GLY A 32 9.76 -11.99 -2.74
C GLY A 32 11.28 -11.87 -2.98
N LYS A 33 11.91 -10.86 -2.40
CA LYS A 33 13.36 -10.66 -2.43
C LYS A 33 14.09 -11.73 -1.60
N PRO A 34 15.03 -12.49 -2.19
CA PRO A 34 15.81 -13.47 -1.43
C PRO A 34 16.94 -12.76 -0.66
N HIS A 35 16.62 -12.25 0.53
CA HIS A 35 17.49 -11.39 1.32
C HIS A 35 18.84 -12.07 1.67
N ARG A 36 18.82 -13.38 2.00
CA ARG A 36 20.03 -14.13 2.35
C ARG A 36 20.96 -14.24 1.14
N LEU A 37 20.41 -14.63 -0.02
CA LEU A 37 21.18 -14.76 -1.26
C LEU A 37 21.71 -13.40 -1.75
N LEU A 38 20.86 -12.34 -1.73
CA LEU A 38 21.30 -10.99 -2.12
C LEU A 38 22.39 -10.44 -1.21
N ASN A 39 22.30 -10.67 0.11
CA ASN A 39 23.36 -10.28 1.05
C ASN A 39 24.66 -11.04 0.79
N ALA A 40 24.59 -12.34 0.48
CA ALA A 40 25.78 -13.14 0.17
C ALA A 40 26.45 -12.69 -1.14
N LEU A 41 25.66 -12.38 -2.18
CA LEU A 41 26.18 -11.79 -3.43
C LEU A 41 26.80 -10.41 -3.19
N TYR A 42 26.10 -9.54 -2.45
CA TYR A 42 26.60 -8.20 -2.13
C TYR A 42 27.90 -8.27 -1.32
N ALA A 43 27.96 -9.11 -0.28
CA ALA A 43 29.15 -9.29 0.52
C ALA A 43 30.35 -9.80 -0.31
N HIS A 44 30.09 -10.61 -1.36
CA HIS A 44 31.16 -11.09 -2.23
C HIS A 44 31.70 -9.99 -3.12
N VAL A 45 30.86 -9.07 -3.65
CA VAL A 45 31.28 -8.05 -4.63
C VAL A 45 31.68 -6.74 -4.00
N VAL A 46 31.27 -6.43 -2.77
CA VAL A 46 31.42 -5.10 -2.15
C VAL A 46 32.89 -4.62 -2.12
N ASP A 47 33.82 -5.54 -1.89
CA ASP A 47 35.26 -5.27 -1.84
C ASP A 47 36.00 -5.67 -3.13
N GLN A 48 35.28 -5.95 -4.23
CA GLN A 48 35.84 -6.42 -5.50
C GLN A 48 35.48 -5.48 -6.68
N PRO A 49 36.18 -4.36 -6.86
CA PRO A 49 35.90 -3.40 -7.96
C PRO A 49 35.98 -4.00 -9.36
N SER A 50 36.71 -5.10 -9.53
CA SER A 50 36.82 -5.83 -10.81
C SER A 50 35.52 -6.58 -11.18
N ARG A 51 34.57 -6.69 -10.25
CA ARG A 51 33.29 -7.39 -10.46
C ARG A 51 32.09 -6.48 -10.13
N PRO A 52 31.72 -5.57 -11.03
CA PRO A 52 30.59 -4.66 -10.80
C PRO A 52 29.26 -5.40 -10.58
N LEU A 53 28.40 -4.82 -9.72
CA LEU A 53 27.05 -5.26 -9.49
C LEU A 53 26.05 -4.16 -9.88
N ALA A 54 25.10 -4.48 -10.75
CA ALA A 54 23.91 -3.69 -10.98
C ALA A 54 22.68 -4.50 -10.54
N LEU A 55 21.94 -3.98 -9.58
CA LEU A 55 20.72 -4.59 -9.04
C LEU A 55 19.50 -3.79 -9.51
N TYR A 56 18.59 -4.44 -10.25
CA TYR A 56 17.34 -3.88 -10.74
C TYR A 56 16.19 -4.44 -9.90
N THR A 57 15.51 -3.56 -9.16
CA THR A 57 14.53 -4.00 -8.17
C THR A 57 13.53 -2.89 -7.83
N ALA A 58 12.71 -3.10 -6.81
CA ALA A 58 11.84 -2.11 -6.20
C ALA A 58 11.57 -2.47 -4.74
N LEU A 59 11.14 -1.50 -3.95
CA LEU A 59 10.62 -1.67 -2.60
C LEU A 59 11.53 -2.57 -1.73
N SER A 60 12.78 -2.13 -1.56
CA SER A 60 13.76 -2.80 -0.69
C SER A 60 13.47 -2.45 0.78
N LEU A 61 12.94 -3.42 1.52
CA LEU A 61 12.41 -3.22 2.86
C LEU A 61 13.36 -3.76 3.94
N ASN A 62 13.73 -2.89 4.87
CA ASN A 62 14.39 -3.28 6.11
C ASN A 62 13.55 -2.87 7.33
N PRO A 63 13.52 -3.67 8.42
CA PRO A 63 12.96 -3.23 9.68
C PRO A 63 13.57 -1.90 10.13
N PRO A 64 12.78 -0.98 10.73
CA PRO A 64 13.31 0.28 11.22
C PRO A 64 14.38 0.04 12.30
N LYS A 65 15.27 1.03 12.50
CA LYS A 65 16.21 1.00 13.64
C LYS A 65 15.52 1.58 14.88
N PRO A 66 15.75 1.06 16.08
CA PRO A 66 15.00 1.46 17.28
C PRO A 66 15.13 2.94 17.67
N GLY A 67 16.15 3.66 17.19
CA GLY A 67 16.43 5.02 17.61
C GLY A 67 17.09 5.11 18.98
N SER A 68 16.72 6.11 19.81
CA SER A 68 17.27 6.35 21.14
C SER A 68 16.20 6.73 22.16
N GLY A 69 16.53 6.66 23.45
CA GLY A 69 15.65 7.10 24.55
C GLY A 69 14.30 6.36 24.58
N LEU A 70 13.20 7.10 24.80
CA LEU A 70 11.85 6.50 24.86
C LEU A 70 11.45 5.80 23.57
N ALA A 71 11.86 6.35 22.40
CA ALA A 71 11.58 5.71 21.12
C ALA A 71 12.24 4.31 21.01
N ALA A 72 13.50 4.18 21.47
CA ALA A 72 14.18 2.89 21.48
C ALA A 72 13.52 1.87 22.42
N ARG A 73 13.10 2.31 23.62
CA ARG A 73 12.42 1.46 24.61
C ARG A 73 11.08 0.93 24.09
N PHE A 74 10.37 1.73 23.30
CA PHE A 74 9.15 1.29 22.63
C PHE A 74 9.46 0.39 21.43
N ALA A 75 10.30 0.87 20.49
CA ALA A 75 10.52 0.24 19.21
C ALA A 75 11.33 -1.06 19.29
N GLY A 76 12.33 -1.14 20.15
CA GLY A 76 13.20 -2.30 20.25
C GLY A 76 12.44 -3.61 20.45
N PRO A 77 11.69 -3.78 21.56
CA PRO A 77 10.92 -5.01 21.80
C PRO A 77 9.82 -5.28 20.75
N PHE A 78 9.23 -4.22 20.16
CA PHE A 78 8.27 -4.38 19.06
C PHE A 78 8.97 -4.93 17.82
N ILE A 79 10.10 -4.37 17.41
CA ILE A 79 10.87 -4.79 16.23
C ILE A 79 11.30 -6.26 16.38
N SER A 80 11.86 -6.63 17.53
CA SER A 80 12.26 -8.00 17.83
C SER A 80 11.08 -8.99 17.73
N ARG A 81 9.93 -8.65 18.33
CA ARG A 81 8.73 -9.48 18.28
C ARG A 81 8.12 -9.56 16.88
N HIS A 82 8.09 -8.45 16.14
CA HIS A 82 7.37 -8.35 14.86
C HIS A 82 8.18 -8.92 13.70
N PHE A 83 9.48 -8.58 13.62
CA PHE A 83 10.34 -8.98 12.50
C PHE A 83 11.23 -10.18 12.80
N GLY A 84 11.51 -10.47 14.07
CA GLY A 84 12.54 -11.44 14.49
C GLY A 84 13.91 -10.78 14.66
N ASP A 85 14.70 -11.30 15.59
CA ASP A 85 16.07 -10.82 15.84
C ASP A 85 17.04 -11.28 14.74
N ASP A 86 16.67 -12.32 14.01
CA ASP A 86 17.40 -12.96 12.92
C ASP A 86 17.01 -12.45 11.52
N PHE A 87 16.18 -11.39 11.42
CA PHE A 87 15.75 -10.85 10.13
C PHE A 87 16.96 -10.45 9.27
N PRO A 88 17.12 -11.01 8.07
CA PRO A 88 18.29 -10.77 7.22
C PRO A 88 18.18 -9.39 6.54
N ARG A 89 18.58 -8.34 7.25
CA ARG A 89 18.57 -6.96 6.72
C ARG A 89 19.38 -6.88 5.45
N LEU A 90 18.84 -6.22 4.43
CA LEU A 90 19.53 -5.94 3.17
C LEU A 90 20.68 -4.94 3.42
N ALA A 91 21.91 -5.41 3.32
CA ALA A 91 23.10 -4.62 3.62
C ALA A 91 23.26 -3.44 2.65
N TYR A 92 22.91 -3.60 1.37
CA TYR A 92 22.95 -2.52 0.38
C TYR A 92 21.96 -1.39 0.72
N VAL A 93 20.79 -1.69 1.32
CA VAL A 93 19.83 -0.66 1.75
C VAL A 93 20.42 0.19 2.87
N ASP A 94 21.07 -0.46 3.85
CA ASP A 94 21.75 0.26 4.92
C ASP A 94 22.94 1.10 4.39
N ALA A 95 23.58 0.69 3.29
CA ALA A 95 24.60 1.48 2.59
C ALA A 95 23.98 2.66 1.82
N MET A 96 22.91 2.45 1.06
CA MET A 96 22.17 3.51 0.36
C MET A 96 21.70 4.63 1.28
N LEU A 97 21.18 4.27 2.47
CA LEU A 97 20.73 5.24 3.48
C LEU A 97 21.86 6.17 3.99
N ARG A 98 23.11 5.81 3.78
CA ARG A 98 24.30 6.57 4.19
C ARG A 98 25.10 7.13 3.01
N ASP A 99 24.59 6.98 1.77
CA ASP A 99 25.32 7.28 0.53
C ASP A 99 26.70 6.59 0.50
N ALA A 100 26.75 5.32 0.89
CA ALA A 100 27.97 4.53 1.08
C ALA A 100 28.04 3.27 0.20
N LEU A 101 27.27 3.19 -0.88
CA LEU A 101 27.47 2.15 -1.90
C LEU A 101 28.80 2.39 -2.61
N PRO A 102 29.64 1.36 -2.81
CA PRO A 102 30.85 1.47 -3.63
C PRO A 102 30.52 1.87 -5.07
N ALA A 103 31.43 2.58 -5.73
CA ALA A 103 31.21 3.11 -7.09
C ALA A 103 30.93 2.02 -8.16
N HIS A 104 31.32 0.76 -7.91
CA HIS A 104 31.05 -0.38 -8.78
C HIS A 104 29.77 -1.14 -8.44
N VAL A 105 28.98 -0.65 -7.45
CA VAL A 105 27.68 -1.21 -7.06
C VAL A 105 26.60 -0.17 -7.32
N GLN A 106 25.67 -0.50 -8.19
CA GLN A 106 24.49 0.31 -8.50
C GLN A 106 23.21 -0.42 -8.08
N VAL A 107 22.28 0.30 -7.47
CA VAL A 107 20.95 -0.23 -7.13
C VAL A 107 19.91 0.70 -7.76
N GLU A 108 19.27 0.21 -8.82
CA GLU A 108 18.22 0.92 -9.54
C GLU A 108 16.85 0.46 -9.04
N GLU A 109 16.08 1.37 -8.46
CA GLU A 109 14.70 1.11 -8.03
C GLU A 109 13.70 1.96 -8.81
N PHE A 110 12.57 1.37 -9.22
CA PHE A 110 11.45 2.09 -9.82
C PHE A 110 10.35 2.42 -8.80
N TYR A 111 10.45 1.90 -7.58
CA TYR A 111 9.57 2.19 -6.46
C TYR A 111 10.34 2.09 -5.14
N MET A 112 10.45 3.18 -4.41
CA MET A 112 11.11 3.25 -3.11
C MET A 112 10.11 3.19 -1.96
N GLN A 113 10.56 2.74 -0.79
CA GLN A 113 9.77 2.89 0.44
C GLN A 113 9.48 4.38 0.71
N SER A 114 8.19 4.73 0.87
CA SER A 114 7.76 6.13 0.97
C SER A 114 8.55 6.94 2.00
N GLY A 115 9.27 7.96 1.52
CA GLY A 115 10.11 8.85 2.31
C GLY A 115 11.39 8.23 2.85
N GLY A 116 11.60 6.93 2.72
CA GLY A 116 12.74 6.23 3.31
C GLY A 116 14.10 6.64 2.72
N LEU A 117 14.15 6.86 1.43
CA LEU A 117 15.36 7.21 0.68
C LEU A 117 15.37 8.67 0.18
N LEU A 118 14.52 9.53 0.74
CA LEU A 118 14.34 10.92 0.30
C LEU A 118 15.62 11.77 0.40
N HIS A 119 16.55 11.39 1.26
CA HIS A 119 17.81 12.10 1.53
C HIS A 119 19.04 11.36 1.01
N SER A 120 18.89 10.20 0.39
CA SER A 120 20.01 9.48 -0.22
C SER A 120 20.26 10.00 -1.62
N THR A 121 21.44 10.54 -1.87
CA THR A 121 21.86 11.04 -3.20
C THR A 121 21.95 9.88 -4.20
N GLN A 122 22.50 8.74 -3.79
CA GLN A 122 22.62 7.56 -4.65
C GLN A 122 21.25 7.03 -5.06
N ALA A 123 20.34 6.83 -4.10
CA ALA A 123 19.00 6.34 -4.40
C ALA A 123 18.18 7.31 -5.28
N GLN A 124 18.33 8.63 -5.07
CA GLN A 124 17.63 9.64 -5.88
C GLN A 124 18.19 9.70 -7.31
N ALA A 125 19.50 9.52 -7.48
CA ALA A 125 20.14 9.53 -8.80
C ALA A 125 19.85 8.25 -9.61
N ASP A 126 19.78 7.10 -8.94
CA ASP A 126 19.55 5.79 -9.56
C ASP A 126 18.05 5.40 -9.62
N TYR A 127 17.14 6.33 -9.29
CA TYR A 127 15.70 6.11 -9.42
C TYR A 127 15.27 6.13 -10.88
N THR A 128 14.49 5.13 -11.29
CA THR A 128 13.87 5.07 -12.63
C THR A 128 12.36 5.23 -12.55
N SER A 129 11.83 6.33 -13.11
CA SER A 129 10.39 6.60 -13.12
C SER A 129 9.68 5.72 -14.15
N LEU A 130 8.89 4.78 -13.68
CA LEU A 130 8.18 3.79 -14.50
C LEU A 130 6.75 3.56 -14.01
N ASN A 131 5.83 3.29 -14.95
CA ASN A 131 4.63 2.52 -14.62
C ASN A 131 5.01 1.07 -14.35
N TYR A 132 4.30 0.41 -13.45
CA TYR A 132 4.64 -0.96 -13.09
C TYR A 132 4.62 -1.92 -14.30
N THR A 133 3.68 -1.77 -15.22
CA THR A 133 3.61 -2.57 -16.46
C THR A 133 4.81 -2.38 -17.40
N HIS A 134 5.61 -1.33 -17.20
CA HIS A 134 6.83 -1.08 -17.97
C HIS A 134 8.09 -1.67 -17.32
N ALA A 135 8.01 -2.10 -16.05
CA ALA A 135 9.17 -2.56 -15.29
C ALA A 135 9.84 -3.79 -15.92
N ALA A 136 9.05 -4.75 -16.41
CA ALA A 136 9.58 -5.95 -17.08
C ALA A 136 10.43 -5.60 -18.31
N ALA A 137 9.92 -4.72 -19.18
CA ALA A 137 10.66 -4.26 -20.37
C ALA A 137 11.91 -3.47 -20.01
N ALA A 138 11.82 -2.63 -18.96
CA ALA A 138 12.97 -1.86 -18.49
C ALA A 138 14.09 -2.76 -17.94
N VAL A 139 13.76 -3.78 -17.15
CA VAL A 139 14.72 -4.78 -16.67
C VAL A 139 15.31 -5.56 -17.83
N ALA A 140 14.51 -5.99 -18.81
CA ALA A 140 14.99 -6.70 -19.99
C ALA A 140 16.01 -5.88 -20.79
N GLN A 141 15.79 -4.55 -20.97
CA GLN A 141 16.71 -3.66 -21.66
C GLN A 141 18.07 -3.50 -20.95
N ARG A 142 18.15 -3.78 -19.63
CA ARG A 142 19.41 -3.83 -18.89
C ARG A 142 20.16 -5.15 -19.11
N ALA A 143 19.60 -6.05 -19.92
CA ALA A 143 20.19 -7.36 -20.24
C ALA A 143 20.62 -8.11 -18.95
N PRO A 144 19.70 -8.44 -18.04
CA PRO A 144 20.06 -9.15 -16.82
C PRO A 144 20.67 -10.51 -17.16
N ASN A 145 21.71 -10.89 -16.43
CA ASN A 145 22.32 -12.22 -16.56
C ASN A 145 21.98 -13.15 -15.38
N LEU A 146 21.30 -12.59 -14.37
CA LEU A 146 20.82 -13.32 -13.21
C LEU A 146 19.46 -12.75 -12.79
N ILE A 147 18.49 -13.62 -12.50
CA ILE A 147 17.26 -13.29 -11.77
C ILE A 147 17.20 -14.16 -10.53
N VAL A 148 16.97 -13.53 -9.38
CA VAL A 148 16.87 -14.22 -8.09
C VAL A 148 15.51 -13.98 -7.47
N GLN A 149 14.87 -15.01 -6.90
CA GLN A 149 13.52 -14.90 -6.35
C GLN A 149 13.28 -15.86 -5.20
N LYS A 150 12.56 -15.43 -4.17
CA LYS A 150 11.97 -16.35 -3.20
C LYS A 150 10.78 -17.07 -3.80
N VAL A 151 10.62 -18.34 -3.44
CA VAL A 151 9.53 -19.19 -3.88
C VAL A 151 8.96 -20.01 -2.72
N ALA A 152 7.68 -20.34 -2.79
CA ALA A 152 7.06 -21.30 -1.87
C ALA A 152 7.14 -22.70 -2.49
N ARG A 153 7.28 -23.74 -1.65
CA ARG A 153 7.19 -25.15 -2.07
C ARG A 153 5.75 -25.64 -1.93
N GLU A 154 5.31 -26.44 -2.89
CA GLU A 154 4.01 -27.13 -2.84
C GLU A 154 3.95 -28.06 -1.62
N PRO A 155 2.91 -27.96 -0.77
CA PRO A 155 2.74 -28.88 0.34
C PRO A 155 2.59 -30.33 -0.13
N GLY A 156 3.58 -31.18 0.22
CA GLY A 156 3.62 -32.58 -0.19
C GLY A 156 3.93 -32.83 -1.66
N GLY A 157 4.29 -31.79 -2.43
CA GLY A 157 4.60 -31.86 -3.86
C GLY A 157 6.01 -31.41 -4.23
N THR A 158 6.27 -31.35 -5.53
CA THR A 158 7.57 -31.00 -6.10
C THR A 158 7.57 -29.64 -6.81
N ARG A 159 6.39 -29.05 -7.04
CA ARG A 159 6.27 -27.76 -7.72
C ARG A 159 6.69 -26.60 -6.82
N LEU A 160 7.04 -25.51 -7.45
CA LEU A 160 7.35 -24.24 -6.80
C LEU A 160 6.29 -23.21 -7.15
N SER A 161 6.11 -22.23 -6.29
CA SER A 161 5.23 -21.09 -6.56
C SER A 161 6.01 -19.80 -6.47
N LEU A 162 5.82 -18.91 -7.44
CA LEU A 162 6.29 -17.53 -7.41
C LEU A 162 5.60 -16.72 -6.29
N SER A 163 4.47 -17.25 -5.78
CA SER A 163 3.79 -16.83 -4.55
C SER A 163 3.49 -15.33 -4.51
N CYS A 164 4.21 -14.57 -3.68
CA CYS A 164 4.00 -13.13 -3.51
C CYS A 164 4.40 -12.29 -4.73
N ASN A 165 5.14 -12.83 -5.67
CA ASN A 165 5.68 -12.08 -6.81
C ASN A 165 5.61 -12.88 -8.11
N ASN A 166 4.38 -13.14 -8.58
CA ASN A 166 4.16 -13.57 -9.97
C ASN A 166 4.16 -12.36 -10.94
N ASP A 167 4.28 -11.18 -10.41
CA ASP A 167 4.12 -9.87 -11.02
C ASP A 167 4.89 -9.66 -12.32
N ILE A 168 6.24 -9.58 -12.28
CA ILE A 168 7.04 -9.25 -13.46
C ILE A 168 8.01 -10.34 -13.91
N THR A 169 8.17 -11.43 -13.16
CA THR A 169 9.22 -12.43 -13.48
C THR A 169 9.03 -13.04 -14.86
N GLN A 170 7.83 -13.52 -15.15
CA GLN A 170 7.52 -14.13 -16.45
C GLN A 170 7.49 -13.06 -17.56
N ASP A 171 6.89 -11.88 -17.30
CA ASP A 171 6.88 -10.76 -18.25
C ASP A 171 8.31 -10.31 -18.61
N THR A 172 9.24 -10.34 -17.64
CA THR A 172 10.66 -10.02 -17.89
C THR A 172 11.32 -11.05 -18.80
N LEU A 173 11.05 -12.35 -18.60
CA LEU A 173 11.60 -13.41 -19.47
C LEU A 173 11.07 -13.31 -20.89
N ASP A 174 9.77 -13.02 -21.04
CA ASP A 174 9.14 -12.80 -22.35
C ASP A 174 9.76 -11.57 -23.06
N ALA A 175 10.01 -10.48 -22.32
CA ALA A 175 10.64 -9.27 -22.84
C ALA A 175 12.12 -9.51 -23.22
N VAL A 176 12.87 -10.28 -22.44
CA VAL A 176 14.26 -10.67 -22.75
C VAL A 176 14.29 -11.49 -24.04
N ALA A 177 13.38 -12.46 -24.19
CA ALA A 177 13.27 -13.28 -25.40
C ALA A 177 12.86 -12.45 -26.62
N ALA A 178 11.92 -11.52 -26.48
CA ALA A 178 11.49 -10.61 -27.54
C ALA A 178 12.61 -9.69 -28.03
N LEU A 179 13.56 -9.34 -27.16
CA LEU A 179 14.76 -8.56 -27.52
C LEU A 179 15.88 -9.43 -28.13
N GLY A 180 15.71 -10.73 -28.23
CA GLY A 180 16.74 -11.65 -28.70
C GLY A 180 17.96 -11.77 -27.77
N LEU A 181 17.80 -11.42 -26.50
CA LEU A 181 18.87 -11.48 -25.50
C LEU A 181 18.98 -12.90 -24.91
N PRO A 182 20.16 -13.30 -24.43
CA PRO A 182 20.33 -14.56 -23.71
C PRO A 182 19.41 -14.63 -22.49
N ARG A 183 18.80 -15.80 -22.27
CA ARG A 183 18.01 -16.05 -21.05
C ARG A 183 18.91 -15.92 -19.81
N PRO A 184 18.55 -15.11 -18.81
CA PRO A 184 19.31 -15.01 -17.58
C PRO A 184 19.27 -16.34 -16.80
N LEU A 185 20.26 -16.57 -15.95
CA LEU A 185 20.18 -17.63 -14.96
C LEU A 185 19.05 -17.31 -13.98
N LEU A 186 18.21 -18.29 -13.67
CA LEU A 186 17.13 -18.16 -12.69
C LEU A 186 17.49 -18.96 -11.44
N VAL A 187 17.58 -18.27 -10.29
CA VAL A 187 17.89 -18.89 -9.01
C VAL A 187 16.73 -18.65 -8.03
N ALA A 188 16.13 -19.73 -7.56
CA ALA A 188 15.09 -19.70 -6.54
C ALA A 188 15.69 -19.91 -5.14
N GLU A 189 15.27 -19.12 -4.17
CA GLU A 189 15.45 -19.39 -2.74
C GLU A 189 14.11 -19.86 -2.15
N VAL A 190 14.02 -21.13 -1.74
CA VAL A 190 12.82 -21.66 -1.09
C VAL A 190 12.67 -21.05 0.29
N ASP A 191 11.48 -20.53 0.59
CA ASP A 191 11.14 -19.93 1.87
C ASP A 191 9.86 -20.58 2.42
N ALA A 192 9.99 -21.27 3.56
CA ALA A 192 8.88 -22.00 4.20
C ALA A 192 7.79 -21.08 4.77
N GLU A 193 8.12 -19.80 5.01
CA GLU A 193 7.15 -18.81 5.48
C GLU A 193 6.27 -18.24 4.35
N LEU A 194 6.66 -18.38 3.08
CA LEU A 194 5.84 -17.95 1.95
C LEU A 194 4.61 -18.85 1.79
N PRO A 195 3.39 -18.28 1.73
CA PRO A 195 2.18 -19.01 1.38
C PRO A 195 2.28 -19.67 0.00
N TRP A 196 1.88 -20.93 -0.11
CA TRP A 196 1.69 -21.57 -1.40
C TRP A 196 0.45 -21.02 -2.10
N ILE A 197 0.61 -20.49 -3.31
CA ILE A 197 -0.49 -20.12 -4.21
C ILE A 197 -0.30 -20.89 -5.51
N GLY A 198 -1.35 -21.57 -5.96
CA GLY A 198 -1.36 -22.37 -7.18
C GLY A 198 -1.62 -21.54 -8.46
N GLY A 199 -2.33 -22.16 -9.40
CA GLY A 199 -2.70 -21.50 -10.66
C GLY A 199 -1.48 -21.07 -11.47
N THR A 200 -1.53 -19.88 -12.04
CA THR A 200 -0.46 -19.30 -12.89
C THR A 200 0.82 -18.96 -12.12
N ALA A 201 0.78 -18.89 -10.80
CA ALA A 201 1.98 -18.68 -9.97
C ALA A 201 2.77 -19.98 -9.75
N ALA A 202 2.16 -21.17 -9.97
CA ALA A 202 2.81 -22.44 -9.77
C ALA A 202 3.60 -22.85 -11.02
N VAL A 203 4.88 -23.16 -10.82
CA VAL A 203 5.82 -23.56 -11.86
C VAL A 203 6.50 -24.89 -11.50
N ASP A 204 6.97 -25.61 -12.50
CA ASP A 204 7.83 -26.77 -12.26
C ASP A 204 9.21 -26.30 -11.76
N ALA A 205 9.91 -27.15 -11.00
CA ALA A 205 11.25 -26.80 -10.53
C ALA A 205 12.21 -26.52 -11.69
N SER A 206 12.00 -27.13 -12.85
CA SER A 206 12.76 -26.90 -14.09
C SER A 206 12.63 -25.49 -14.68
N PHE A 207 11.73 -24.67 -14.17
CA PHE A 207 11.67 -23.23 -14.48
C PHE A 207 12.94 -22.51 -14.02
N PHE A 208 13.57 -22.99 -12.94
CA PHE A 208 14.80 -22.45 -12.39
C PHE A 208 16.02 -23.30 -12.77
N ASP A 209 17.16 -22.63 -12.98
CA ASP A 209 18.44 -23.27 -13.21
C ASP A 209 19.04 -23.83 -11.91
N LEU A 210 18.76 -23.16 -10.78
CA LEU A 210 19.14 -23.59 -9.44
C LEU A 210 18.04 -23.30 -8.42
N VAL A 211 17.80 -24.26 -7.54
CA VAL A 211 16.94 -24.13 -6.35
C VAL A 211 17.82 -24.23 -5.09
N LEU A 212 17.86 -23.14 -4.34
CA LEU A 212 18.51 -23.07 -3.02
C LEU A 212 17.49 -23.36 -1.93
N GLU A 213 17.72 -24.38 -1.13
CA GLU A 213 16.88 -24.73 0.01
C GLU A 213 17.75 -24.84 1.28
N ILE A 214 17.83 -23.74 2.04
CA ILE A 214 18.68 -23.66 3.22
C ILE A 214 18.03 -24.46 4.35
N PRO A 215 18.73 -25.41 5.00
CA PRO A 215 18.19 -26.18 6.10
C PRO A 215 17.83 -25.29 7.31
N GLY A 216 16.79 -25.70 8.03
CA GLY A 216 16.31 -25.02 9.23
C GLY A 216 15.14 -24.07 8.98
N PRO A 217 14.71 -23.32 10.00
CA PRO A 217 13.58 -22.40 9.88
C PRO A 217 13.92 -21.21 8.98
N SER A 218 12.97 -20.82 8.13
CA SER A 218 13.07 -19.56 7.39
C SER A 218 12.92 -18.37 8.35
N PRO A 219 13.66 -17.27 8.13
CA PRO A 219 13.42 -16.01 8.83
C PRO A 219 12.00 -15.51 8.60
N ARG A 220 11.46 -14.73 9.53
CA ARG A 220 10.14 -14.12 9.35
C ARG A 220 10.09 -13.27 8.10
N LEU A 221 8.95 -13.28 7.40
CA LEU A 221 8.69 -12.35 6.31
C LEU A 221 8.55 -10.93 6.86
N PHE A 222 8.93 -9.95 6.07
CA PHE A 222 8.72 -8.55 6.43
C PHE A 222 7.22 -8.27 6.53
N GLY A 223 6.76 -7.84 7.70
CA GLY A 223 5.37 -7.45 7.93
C GLY A 223 5.24 -5.93 8.02
N LEU A 224 4.30 -5.34 7.32
CA LEU A 224 3.96 -3.92 7.48
C LEU A 224 3.16 -3.72 8.77
N PRO A 225 3.66 -2.93 9.75
CA PRO A 225 2.88 -2.62 10.95
C PRO A 225 1.68 -1.74 10.60
N ARG A 226 0.50 -2.16 11.04
CA ARG A 226 -0.74 -1.40 10.81
C ARG A 226 -0.76 -0.13 11.66
N GLN A 227 -1.24 0.94 11.06
CA GLN A 227 -1.37 2.25 11.71
C GLN A 227 -2.82 2.47 12.17
N PRO A 228 -3.06 3.28 13.21
CA PRO A 228 -4.43 3.59 13.63
C PRO A 228 -5.13 4.44 12.57
N VAL A 229 -6.39 4.10 12.31
CA VAL A 229 -7.28 4.83 11.39
C VAL A 229 -7.91 6.00 12.13
N THR A 230 -7.72 7.22 11.63
CA THR A 230 -8.25 8.46 12.22
C THR A 230 -9.67 8.74 11.73
N SER A 231 -10.37 9.69 12.37
CA SER A 231 -11.68 10.18 11.89
C SER A 231 -11.59 10.76 10.47
N THR A 232 -10.50 11.42 10.13
CA THR A 232 -10.21 11.90 8.77
C THR A 232 -10.16 10.74 7.76
N ASP A 233 -9.45 9.68 8.09
CA ASP A 233 -9.34 8.50 7.22
C ASP A 233 -10.69 7.80 7.07
N TYR A 234 -11.44 7.67 8.17
CA TYR A 234 -12.80 7.11 8.13
C TYR A 234 -13.76 7.90 7.25
N ALA A 235 -13.75 9.23 7.33
CA ALA A 235 -14.60 10.05 6.48
C ALA A 235 -14.29 9.80 4.99
N ILE A 236 -13.00 9.76 4.62
CA ILE A 236 -12.56 9.45 3.25
C ILE A 236 -13.03 8.05 2.83
N GLY A 237 -12.81 7.04 3.68
CA GLY A 237 -13.24 5.66 3.41
C GLY A 237 -14.76 5.49 3.30
N LEU A 238 -15.52 6.20 4.14
CA LEU A 238 -16.98 6.22 4.11
C LEU A 238 -17.51 6.86 2.82
N TYR A 239 -17.00 8.04 2.40
CA TYR A 239 -17.34 8.63 1.11
C TYR A 239 -16.98 7.70 -0.04
N ALA A 240 -15.79 7.10 -0.02
CA ALA A 240 -15.33 6.17 -1.05
C ALA A 240 -16.24 4.93 -1.17
N SER A 241 -16.66 4.35 -0.05
CA SER A 241 -17.52 3.15 -0.01
C SER A 241 -18.88 3.35 -0.69
N THR A 242 -19.39 4.59 -0.70
CA THR A 242 -20.68 4.91 -1.37
C THR A 242 -20.62 4.83 -2.89
N LEU A 243 -19.42 4.90 -3.48
CA LEU A 243 -19.22 4.79 -4.93
C LEU A 243 -19.13 3.34 -5.42
N VAL A 244 -19.09 2.37 -4.52
CA VAL A 244 -18.97 0.95 -4.87
C VAL A 244 -20.33 0.36 -5.19
N ARG A 245 -20.47 -0.20 -6.42
CA ARG A 245 -21.69 -0.87 -6.88
C ARG A 245 -21.63 -2.36 -6.58
N ASP A 246 -22.75 -2.94 -6.15
CA ASP A 246 -22.87 -4.39 -5.98
C ASP A 246 -22.68 -5.11 -7.33
N GLY A 247 -22.00 -6.25 -7.32
CA GLY A 247 -21.64 -7.00 -8.52
C GLY A 247 -20.46 -6.41 -9.31
N GLY A 248 -19.88 -5.30 -8.84
CA GLY A 248 -18.76 -4.62 -9.48
C GLY A 248 -17.39 -5.24 -9.20
N THR A 249 -16.35 -4.54 -9.66
CA THR A 249 -14.93 -4.89 -9.45
C THR A 249 -14.27 -3.86 -8.55
N LEU A 250 -13.41 -4.33 -7.64
CA LEU A 250 -12.74 -3.50 -6.66
C LEU A 250 -11.21 -3.63 -6.78
N GLN A 251 -10.51 -2.48 -6.82
CA GLN A 251 -9.09 -2.36 -6.55
C GLN A 251 -8.89 -1.38 -5.40
N ILE A 252 -8.06 -1.76 -4.44
CA ILE A 252 -7.64 -0.92 -3.31
C ILE A 252 -6.13 -1.02 -3.11
N GLY A 253 -5.53 0.07 -2.63
CA GLY A 253 -4.13 0.11 -2.21
C GLY A 253 -3.93 -0.33 -0.76
N ILE A 254 -2.87 0.19 -0.13
CA ILE A 254 -2.54 0.00 1.30
C ILE A 254 -2.65 1.31 2.06
N GLY A 255 -2.54 1.20 3.39
CA GLY A 255 -2.52 2.33 4.31
C GLY A 255 -3.90 2.65 4.89
N THR A 256 -3.92 3.60 5.82
CA THR A 256 -5.10 3.90 6.64
C THR A 256 -6.35 4.27 5.85
N LEU A 257 -6.21 4.90 4.67
CA LEU A 257 -7.35 5.21 3.78
C LEU A 257 -7.97 3.96 3.19
N ALA A 258 -7.14 2.99 2.79
CA ALA A 258 -7.61 1.70 2.28
C ALA A 258 -8.23 0.84 3.40
N ASP A 259 -7.65 0.87 4.61
CA ASP A 259 -8.18 0.18 5.79
C ASP A 259 -9.56 0.75 6.17
N ALA A 260 -9.70 2.08 6.16
CA ALA A 260 -10.97 2.76 6.40
C ALA A 260 -12.05 2.40 5.35
N LEU A 261 -11.66 2.36 4.06
CA LEU A 261 -12.56 1.95 2.97
C LEU A 261 -12.99 0.49 3.13
N SER A 262 -12.04 -0.41 3.41
CA SER A 262 -12.34 -1.83 3.62
C SER A 262 -13.31 -2.03 4.78
N HIS A 263 -13.08 -1.35 5.92
CA HIS A 263 -13.99 -1.37 7.05
C HIS A 263 -15.38 -0.81 6.71
N ALA A 264 -15.44 0.31 5.98
CA ALA A 264 -16.72 0.91 5.56
C ALA A 264 -17.53 -0.03 4.66
N LEU A 265 -16.87 -0.79 3.77
CA LEU A 265 -17.53 -1.80 2.91
C LEU A 265 -18.00 -3.00 3.74
N VAL A 266 -17.22 -3.46 4.71
CA VAL A 266 -17.64 -4.50 5.66
C VAL A 266 -18.84 -4.03 6.47
N LEU A 267 -18.78 -2.84 7.08
CA LEU A 267 -19.88 -2.26 7.86
C LEU A 267 -21.15 -2.10 7.02
N ARG A 268 -21.01 -1.63 5.76
CA ARG A 268 -22.11 -1.54 4.79
C ARG A 268 -22.80 -2.89 4.58
N HIS A 269 -22.03 -3.98 4.55
CA HIS A 269 -22.54 -5.32 4.28
C HIS A 269 -23.13 -5.99 5.53
N THR A 270 -22.44 -5.89 6.66
CA THR A 270 -22.76 -6.64 7.89
C THR A 270 -23.68 -5.90 8.86
N ASP A 271 -23.59 -4.56 8.90
CA ASP A 271 -24.47 -3.69 9.71
C ASP A 271 -24.82 -2.42 8.94
N ASN A 272 -25.71 -2.58 7.95
CA ASN A 272 -26.12 -1.49 7.08
C ASN A 272 -26.87 -0.38 7.85
N ALA A 273 -27.54 -0.70 8.95
CA ALA A 273 -28.23 0.30 9.76
C ALA A 273 -27.24 1.27 10.41
N THR A 274 -26.17 0.75 11.00
CA THR A 274 -25.08 1.58 11.55
C THR A 274 -24.35 2.33 10.44
N TYR A 275 -24.02 1.67 9.33
CA TYR A 275 -23.40 2.32 8.16
C TYR A 275 -24.18 3.57 7.71
N ARG A 276 -25.51 3.44 7.56
CA ARG A 276 -26.36 4.58 7.14
C ARG A 276 -26.43 5.68 8.20
N ARG A 277 -26.44 5.35 9.49
CA ARG A 277 -26.39 6.34 10.58
C ARG A 277 -25.09 7.14 10.54
N VAL A 278 -23.95 6.47 10.31
CA VAL A 278 -22.64 7.13 10.18
C VAL A 278 -22.62 8.07 8.98
N LEU A 279 -23.10 7.61 7.82
CA LEU A 279 -23.19 8.46 6.62
C LEU A 279 -24.09 9.67 6.83
N GLN A 280 -25.24 9.49 7.47
CA GLN A 280 -26.18 10.57 7.78
C GLN A 280 -25.55 11.64 8.72
N ALA A 281 -24.75 11.20 9.68
CA ALA A 281 -24.05 12.12 10.59
C ALA A 281 -22.90 12.85 9.87
N LEU A 282 -22.22 12.18 8.94
CA LEU A 282 -21.12 12.75 8.17
C LEU A 282 -21.61 13.75 7.12
N ASP A 283 -22.57 13.37 6.30
CA ASP A 283 -23.20 14.20 5.26
C ASP A 283 -24.64 13.72 4.97
N PRO A 284 -25.66 14.42 5.51
CA PRO A 284 -27.06 14.06 5.29
C PRO A 284 -27.51 14.11 3.81
N THR A 285 -26.74 14.78 2.93
CA THR A 285 -27.07 14.89 1.50
C THR A 285 -26.37 13.84 0.64
N LEU A 286 -25.52 13.01 1.21
CA LEU A 286 -24.66 12.07 0.48
C LEU A 286 -25.44 11.06 -0.36
N ALA A 287 -26.58 10.56 0.14
CA ALA A 287 -27.41 9.62 -0.59
C ALA A 287 -27.98 10.21 -1.91
N SER A 288 -28.14 11.53 -1.98
CA SER A 288 -28.60 12.25 -3.19
C SER A 288 -27.45 12.81 -4.03
N HIS A 289 -26.19 12.57 -3.63
CA HIS A 289 -25.04 13.06 -4.38
C HIS A 289 -25.01 12.46 -5.80
N PRO A 290 -24.86 13.27 -6.88
CA PRO A 290 -24.94 12.78 -8.27
C PRO A 290 -23.98 11.60 -8.57
N ALA A 291 -22.74 11.65 -8.06
CA ALA A 291 -21.77 10.56 -8.28
C ALA A 291 -22.20 9.26 -7.59
N VAL A 292 -22.82 9.33 -6.40
CA VAL A 292 -23.34 8.16 -5.67
C VAL A 292 -24.55 7.56 -6.43
N GLN A 293 -25.47 8.38 -6.88
CA GLN A 293 -26.64 7.96 -7.66
C GLN A 293 -26.23 7.29 -8.99
N ALA A 294 -25.29 7.89 -9.71
CA ALA A 294 -24.85 7.39 -11.02
C ALA A 294 -23.96 6.16 -10.95
N SER A 295 -23.08 6.08 -9.94
CA SER A 295 -21.97 5.14 -9.94
C SER A 295 -21.92 4.20 -8.74
N GLY A 296 -22.69 4.46 -7.68
CA GLY A 296 -22.53 3.83 -6.39
C GLY A 296 -23.71 2.99 -5.91
N GLY A 297 -23.81 2.89 -4.57
CA GLY A 297 -24.89 2.22 -3.87
C GLY A 297 -24.65 2.23 -2.35
N LEU A 298 -25.74 2.09 -1.60
CA LEU A 298 -25.71 2.11 -0.13
C LEU A 298 -26.25 0.84 0.52
N GLU A 299 -26.84 -0.07 -0.27
CA GLU A 299 -27.41 -1.31 0.20
C GLU A 299 -26.31 -2.37 0.48
N PRO A 300 -26.57 -3.38 1.31
CA PRO A 300 -25.69 -4.53 1.45
C PRO A 300 -25.40 -5.17 0.08
N PHE A 301 -24.28 -5.86 -0.01
CA PHE A 301 -23.90 -6.55 -1.25
C PHE A 301 -24.71 -7.85 -1.40
N ALA A 302 -25.59 -7.93 -2.38
CA ALA A 302 -26.36 -9.14 -2.70
C ALA A 302 -25.55 -10.10 -3.60
N ILE A 303 -24.87 -9.58 -4.63
CA ILE A 303 -24.01 -10.34 -5.55
C ILE A 303 -22.59 -10.49 -4.98
N GLY A 304 -22.07 -9.43 -4.38
CA GLY A 304 -20.69 -9.30 -3.94
C GLY A 304 -19.78 -8.72 -5.02
N LEU A 305 -18.52 -8.51 -4.68
CA LEU A 305 -17.51 -7.90 -5.53
C LEU A 305 -16.50 -8.93 -6.04
N TYR A 306 -15.91 -8.66 -7.19
CA TYR A 306 -14.67 -9.27 -7.65
C TYR A 306 -13.49 -8.36 -7.31
N GLY A 307 -12.44 -8.92 -6.71
CA GLY A 307 -11.20 -8.20 -6.45
C GLY A 307 -10.23 -8.33 -7.61
N CYS A 308 -9.78 -7.22 -8.19
CA CYS A 308 -8.71 -7.18 -9.19
C CYS A 308 -7.77 -6.05 -8.83
N SER A 309 -6.67 -6.37 -8.16
CA SER A 309 -5.80 -5.38 -7.54
C SER A 309 -4.33 -5.72 -7.76
N GLU A 310 -3.51 -4.71 -7.95
CA GLU A 310 -2.04 -4.86 -8.03
C GLU A 310 -1.50 -5.62 -6.82
N MET A 311 -1.94 -5.22 -5.62
CA MET A 311 -1.46 -5.76 -4.37
C MET A 311 -2.60 -6.30 -3.50
N LEU A 312 -2.44 -7.53 -3.00
CA LEU A 312 -3.32 -8.10 -1.98
C LEU A 312 -2.78 -7.79 -0.57
N ASN A 313 -3.71 -7.51 0.35
CA ASN A 313 -3.41 -7.08 1.72
C ASN A 313 -4.55 -7.43 2.70
N GLU A 314 -4.46 -6.96 3.96
CA GLU A 314 -5.47 -7.18 5.00
C GLU A 314 -6.87 -6.73 4.61
N GLY A 315 -7.00 -5.67 3.83
CA GLY A 315 -8.30 -5.18 3.36
C GLY A 315 -9.03 -6.26 2.59
N PHE A 316 -8.34 -6.93 1.65
CA PHE A 316 -8.93 -8.04 0.90
C PHE A 316 -9.27 -9.26 1.78
N LYS A 317 -8.39 -9.59 2.76
CA LYS A 317 -8.72 -10.62 3.76
C LYS A 317 -10.07 -10.35 4.42
N GLN A 318 -10.26 -9.14 4.95
CA GLN A 318 -11.50 -8.76 5.64
C GLN A 318 -12.71 -8.77 4.71
N LEU A 319 -12.54 -8.33 3.46
CA LEU A 319 -13.61 -8.33 2.46
C LEU A 319 -14.00 -9.75 2.01
N VAL A 320 -13.04 -10.69 1.96
CA VAL A 320 -13.30 -12.11 1.71
C VAL A 320 -14.00 -12.74 2.91
N ASP A 321 -13.45 -12.58 4.11
CA ASP A 321 -13.98 -13.18 5.34
C ASP A 321 -15.41 -12.70 5.65
N SER A 322 -15.73 -11.44 5.32
CA SER A 322 -17.08 -10.87 5.50
C SER A 322 -18.05 -11.20 4.36
N GLY A 323 -17.59 -11.85 3.27
CA GLY A 323 -18.41 -12.18 2.11
C GLY A 323 -18.70 -11.00 1.17
N VAL A 324 -18.03 -9.87 1.30
CA VAL A 324 -18.11 -8.76 0.35
C VAL A 324 -17.43 -9.13 -0.97
N ILE A 325 -16.23 -9.73 -0.93
CA ILE A 325 -15.55 -10.29 -2.10
C ILE A 325 -15.96 -11.75 -2.25
N ARG A 326 -16.80 -12.04 -3.25
CA ARG A 326 -17.28 -13.39 -3.57
C ARG A 326 -17.75 -13.56 -5.01
N ARG A 327 -17.86 -12.47 -5.81
CA ARG A 327 -18.24 -12.59 -7.22
C ARG A 327 -17.09 -13.23 -8.00
N LYS A 328 -17.36 -14.42 -8.53
CA LYS A 328 -16.38 -15.16 -9.32
C LYS A 328 -16.34 -14.69 -10.77
N VAL A 329 -15.16 -14.80 -11.37
CA VAL A 329 -14.85 -14.65 -12.79
C VAL A 329 -14.14 -15.91 -13.27
N HIS A 330 -14.07 -16.10 -14.59
CA HIS A 330 -13.42 -17.26 -15.19
C HIS A 330 -12.56 -16.83 -16.39
N ASP A 331 -11.54 -17.62 -16.75
CA ASP A 331 -10.64 -17.29 -17.87
C ASP A 331 -11.16 -17.74 -19.25
N ASP A 332 -12.37 -18.28 -19.32
CA ASP A 332 -13.07 -18.61 -20.56
C ASP A 332 -13.92 -17.45 -21.03
N LEU A 333 -13.55 -16.82 -22.17
CA LEU A 333 -14.26 -15.70 -22.78
C LEU A 333 -15.71 -16.06 -23.12
N GLY A 334 -15.94 -17.26 -23.67
CA GLY A 334 -17.27 -17.71 -24.08
C GLY A 334 -18.22 -17.85 -22.87
N LEU A 335 -17.73 -18.43 -21.78
CA LEU A 335 -18.46 -18.51 -20.50
C LEU A 335 -18.79 -17.11 -19.97
N MET A 336 -17.79 -16.22 -19.90
CA MET A 336 -18.00 -14.86 -19.38
C MET A 336 -18.96 -14.05 -20.28
N GLN A 337 -18.95 -14.29 -21.59
CA GLN A 337 -19.89 -13.67 -22.52
C GLN A 337 -21.32 -14.16 -22.26
N ARG A 338 -21.56 -15.48 -22.16
CA ARG A 338 -22.90 -16.02 -21.85
C ARG A 338 -23.45 -15.54 -20.51
N LEU A 339 -22.56 -15.41 -19.50
CA LEU A 339 -22.93 -14.82 -18.19
C LEU A 339 -23.35 -13.36 -18.33
N ALA A 340 -22.64 -12.58 -19.15
CA ALA A 340 -22.96 -11.17 -19.37
C ALA A 340 -24.27 -10.97 -20.16
N ASP A 341 -24.53 -11.84 -21.13
CA ASP A 341 -25.72 -11.79 -21.98
C ASP A 341 -26.96 -12.43 -21.32
N GLY A 342 -26.80 -13.04 -20.12
CA GLY A 342 -27.88 -13.75 -19.42
C GLY A 342 -28.33 -15.05 -20.11
N THR A 343 -27.47 -15.64 -20.95
CA THR A 343 -27.72 -16.89 -21.70
C THR A 343 -26.97 -18.09 -21.11
N ALA A 344 -26.25 -17.90 -20.00
CA ALA A 344 -25.56 -18.98 -19.29
C ALA A 344 -26.55 -20.01 -18.74
N ASP A 345 -26.23 -21.29 -18.89
CA ASP A 345 -27.02 -22.41 -18.38
C ASP A 345 -26.53 -22.90 -17.01
N ALA A 346 -27.13 -23.99 -16.51
CA ALA A 346 -26.78 -24.59 -15.23
C ALA A 346 -25.35 -25.18 -15.21
N ALA A 347 -24.84 -25.66 -16.36
CA ALA A 347 -23.48 -26.19 -16.46
C ALA A 347 -22.45 -25.04 -16.41
N ASP A 348 -22.74 -23.91 -17.07
CA ASP A 348 -21.94 -22.70 -16.99
C ASP A 348 -21.88 -22.17 -15.53
N ALA A 349 -23.02 -22.14 -14.85
CA ALA A 349 -23.08 -21.71 -13.45
C ALA A 349 -22.29 -22.66 -12.51
N ALA A 350 -22.38 -23.96 -12.72
CA ALA A 350 -21.62 -24.95 -11.97
C ALA A 350 -20.11 -24.81 -12.21
N ARG A 351 -19.71 -24.63 -13.47
CA ARG A 351 -18.30 -24.43 -13.83
C ARG A 351 -17.73 -23.16 -13.21
N LEU A 352 -18.46 -22.05 -13.26
CA LEU A 352 -18.05 -20.81 -12.59
C LEU A 352 -17.95 -20.99 -11.07
N ALA A 353 -18.88 -21.73 -10.48
CA ALA A 353 -18.87 -21.99 -9.03
C ALA A 353 -17.67 -22.83 -8.59
N ASP A 354 -17.24 -23.80 -9.40
CA ASP A 354 -16.16 -24.72 -9.07
C ASP A 354 -14.78 -24.16 -9.47
N GLU A 355 -14.62 -23.71 -10.70
CA GLU A 355 -13.33 -23.30 -11.28
C GLU A 355 -13.07 -21.78 -11.18
N GLY A 356 -14.09 -20.96 -10.93
CA GLY A 356 -13.97 -19.50 -10.95
C GLY A 356 -13.17 -18.93 -9.79
N GLU A 357 -12.48 -17.82 -10.05
CA GLU A 357 -11.70 -17.05 -9.07
C GLU A 357 -12.44 -15.75 -8.70
N PHE A 358 -12.39 -15.33 -7.44
CA PHE A 358 -13.03 -14.09 -6.97
C PHE A 358 -12.03 -12.98 -6.64
N LEU A 359 -10.72 -13.29 -6.63
CA LEU A 359 -9.67 -12.34 -6.26
C LEU A 359 -8.42 -12.57 -7.07
N HIS A 360 -8.00 -11.56 -7.82
CA HIS A 360 -6.74 -11.54 -8.56
C HIS A 360 -5.79 -10.47 -7.99
N GLY A 361 -4.50 -10.82 -7.88
CA GLY A 361 -3.42 -9.93 -7.49
C GLY A 361 -2.15 -10.20 -8.28
N ALA A 362 -1.26 -9.21 -8.37
CA ALA A 362 0.04 -9.39 -8.97
C ALA A 362 1.11 -9.70 -7.91
N PHE A 363 1.04 -9.04 -6.78
CA PHE A 363 1.85 -9.35 -5.61
C PHE A 363 1.04 -9.21 -4.32
N TYR A 364 1.63 -9.59 -3.20
CA TYR A 364 1.03 -9.33 -1.89
C TYR A 364 2.07 -8.88 -0.87
N LEU A 365 1.62 -7.99 0.03
CA LEU A 365 2.40 -7.49 1.15
C LEU A 365 1.43 -7.11 2.27
N GLY A 366 1.69 -7.56 3.48
CA GLY A 366 0.80 -7.32 4.61
C GLY A 366 1.47 -7.58 5.94
N SER A 367 0.67 -7.87 6.96
CA SER A 367 1.14 -8.25 8.29
C SER A 367 1.45 -9.75 8.39
N PRO A 368 2.15 -10.18 9.45
CA PRO A 368 2.29 -11.61 9.75
C PRO A 368 0.96 -12.36 9.84
N ALA A 369 -0.09 -11.69 10.33
CA ALA A 369 -1.44 -12.27 10.41
C ALA A 369 -2.06 -12.52 9.02
N PHE A 370 -1.81 -11.64 8.06
CA PHE A 370 -2.25 -11.81 6.68
C PHE A 370 -1.55 -13.01 6.01
N TYR A 371 -0.24 -13.15 6.20
CA TYR A 371 0.49 -14.32 5.67
C TYR A 371 0.03 -15.63 6.31
N ALA A 372 -0.23 -15.61 7.62
CA ALA A 372 -0.79 -16.77 8.32
C ALA A 372 -2.18 -17.15 7.78
N TRP A 373 -3.04 -16.17 7.49
CA TRP A 373 -4.33 -16.41 6.85
C TRP A 373 -4.18 -17.05 5.46
N LEU A 374 -3.29 -16.54 4.60
CA LEU A 374 -3.03 -17.14 3.29
C LEU A 374 -2.54 -18.60 3.38
N ARG A 375 -1.68 -18.90 4.35
CA ARG A 375 -1.21 -20.29 4.59
C ARG A 375 -2.33 -21.21 5.08
N ALA A 376 -3.26 -20.67 5.87
CA ALA A 376 -4.34 -21.44 6.50
C ALA A 376 -5.59 -21.61 5.62
N LEU A 377 -5.63 -20.99 4.43
CA LEU A 377 -6.76 -21.12 3.50
C LEU A 377 -7.04 -22.58 3.16
N ASP A 378 -8.31 -22.97 3.21
CA ASP A 378 -8.73 -24.24 2.67
C ASP A 378 -8.46 -24.31 1.15
N PRO A 379 -8.34 -25.52 0.57
CA PRO A 379 -7.98 -25.68 -0.84
C PRO A 379 -8.93 -24.98 -1.83
N ARG A 380 -10.24 -24.91 -1.52
CA ARG A 380 -11.24 -24.29 -2.40
C ARG A 380 -11.12 -22.76 -2.39
N LEU A 381 -10.97 -22.15 -1.19
CA LEU A 381 -10.73 -20.71 -1.11
C LEU A 381 -9.39 -20.32 -1.73
N ARG A 382 -8.36 -21.15 -1.51
CA ARG A 382 -7.03 -20.91 -2.09
C ARG A 382 -7.05 -20.96 -3.62
N SER A 383 -7.76 -21.93 -4.24
CA SER A 383 -7.87 -22.02 -5.69
C SER A 383 -8.70 -20.90 -6.32
N ALA A 384 -9.49 -20.19 -5.53
CA ALA A 384 -10.27 -19.04 -6.00
C ALA A 384 -9.52 -17.69 -5.87
N ILE A 385 -8.24 -17.72 -5.48
CA ILE A 385 -7.33 -16.57 -5.45
C ILE A 385 -6.23 -16.79 -6.47
N GLY A 386 -6.17 -15.96 -7.50
CA GLY A 386 -5.17 -16.02 -8.58
C GLY A 386 -4.07 -14.98 -8.39
N MET A 387 -2.81 -15.42 -8.27
CA MET A 387 -1.66 -14.52 -8.41
C MET A 387 -1.25 -14.49 -9.87
N ARG A 388 -1.38 -13.32 -10.48
CA ARG A 388 -1.27 -13.09 -11.93
C ARG A 388 -0.07 -12.22 -12.28
N ARG A 389 0.30 -12.17 -13.56
CA ARG A 389 1.29 -11.22 -14.07
C ARG A 389 0.78 -9.78 -13.97
N ILE A 390 1.70 -8.82 -13.83
CA ILE A 390 1.31 -7.41 -13.78
C ILE A 390 0.66 -6.95 -15.09
N SER A 391 1.07 -7.50 -16.21
CA SER A 391 0.47 -7.27 -17.53
C SER A 391 -0.99 -7.70 -17.64
N GLU A 392 -1.42 -8.69 -16.83
CA GLU A 392 -2.81 -9.14 -16.76
C GLU A 392 -3.65 -8.33 -15.77
N ILE A 393 -3.04 -7.76 -14.71
CA ILE A 393 -3.77 -7.04 -13.66
C ILE A 393 -3.90 -5.55 -13.96
N ASN A 394 -2.80 -4.91 -14.36
CA ASN A 394 -2.71 -3.45 -14.39
C ASN A 394 -3.08 -2.82 -15.75
N GLN A 395 -3.38 -3.61 -16.76
CA GLN A 395 -3.76 -3.10 -18.09
C GLN A 395 -4.81 -3.98 -18.78
N LEU A 396 -5.36 -3.50 -19.89
CA LEU A 396 -6.34 -4.22 -20.73
C LEU A 396 -5.74 -4.67 -22.06
N TYR A 397 -4.69 -4.04 -22.52
CA TYR A 397 -4.05 -4.33 -23.83
C TYR A 397 -2.85 -5.28 -23.64
N GLY A 398 -2.58 -6.05 -24.67
CA GLY A 398 -1.47 -7.03 -24.68
C GLY A 398 -1.84 -8.43 -24.16
N GLY A 399 -3.07 -8.60 -23.64
CA GLY A 399 -3.65 -9.86 -23.18
C GLY A 399 -4.99 -10.15 -23.85
N ASN A 400 -5.96 -10.64 -23.08
CA ASN A 400 -7.32 -10.90 -23.53
C ASN A 400 -8.27 -9.76 -23.14
N GLU A 401 -8.16 -8.63 -23.81
CA GLU A 401 -8.94 -7.41 -23.49
C GLU A 401 -10.45 -7.67 -23.45
N ALA A 402 -11.00 -8.50 -24.35
CA ALA A 402 -12.42 -8.81 -24.38
C ALA A 402 -12.87 -9.53 -23.10
N LEU A 403 -12.10 -10.51 -22.65
CA LEU A 403 -12.34 -11.24 -21.40
C LEU A 403 -12.22 -10.30 -20.19
N GLU A 404 -11.16 -9.53 -20.12
CA GLU A 404 -10.88 -8.66 -18.98
C GLU A 404 -11.93 -7.57 -18.82
N ARG A 405 -12.49 -7.04 -19.91
CA ARG A 405 -13.62 -6.10 -19.90
C ARG A 405 -14.87 -6.72 -19.27
N LEU A 406 -15.17 -8.00 -19.55
CA LEU A 406 -16.30 -8.72 -18.96
C LEU A 406 -16.08 -9.01 -17.46
N GLN A 407 -14.87 -9.37 -17.10
CA GLN A 407 -14.50 -9.62 -15.70
C GLN A 407 -14.58 -8.34 -14.86
N ARG A 408 -14.11 -7.18 -15.40
CA ARG A 408 -13.92 -5.89 -14.68
C ARG A 408 -15.11 -4.94 -14.83
N ARG A 409 -16.34 -5.45 -14.87
CA ARG A 409 -17.54 -4.62 -14.95
C ARG A 409 -17.68 -3.71 -13.73
N ASP A 410 -18.26 -2.51 -13.91
CA ASP A 410 -18.50 -1.52 -12.86
C ASP A 410 -17.29 -1.29 -11.92
N ALA A 411 -16.10 -1.24 -12.48
CA ALA A 411 -14.87 -1.19 -11.70
C ALA A 411 -14.72 0.11 -10.92
N ARG A 412 -14.24 0.00 -9.68
CA ARG A 412 -13.84 1.12 -8.82
C ARG A 412 -12.41 0.93 -8.42
N PHE A 413 -11.56 1.84 -8.87
CA PHE A 413 -10.12 1.82 -8.64
C PHE A 413 -9.73 2.93 -7.68
N PHE A 414 -9.43 2.55 -6.44
CA PHE A 414 -9.11 3.47 -5.35
C PHE A 414 -7.60 3.58 -5.16
N ASN A 415 -7.06 4.78 -5.37
CA ASN A 415 -5.65 5.07 -5.15
C ASN A 415 -5.52 6.32 -4.26
N SER A 416 -4.41 6.41 -3.54
CA SER A 416 -4.10 7.59 -2.73
C SER A 416 -3.17 8.53 -3.49
N CYS A 417 -3.34 9.83 -3.29
CA CYS A 417 -2.37 10.82 -3.74
C CYS A 417 -1.99 11.78 -2.60
N MET A 418 -0.82 12.39 -2.69
CA MET A 418 -0.35 13.36 -1.70
C MET A 418 -1.05 14.71 -1.84
N MET A 419 -1.27 15.13 -3.07
CA MET A 419 -1.88 16.43 -3.40
C MET A 419 -2.66 16.32 -4.72
N ALA A 420 -3.63 17.22 -4.89
CA ALA A 420 -4.36 17.42 -6.13
C ALA A 420 -4.43 18.89 -6.50
N SER A 421 -4.39 19.20 -7.79
CA SER A 421 -4.65 20.56 -8.26
C SER A 421 -6.15 20.83 -8.41
N ALA A 422 -6.57 22.09 -8.30
CA ALA A 422 -7.96 22.51 -8.52
C ALA A 422 -8.47 22.17 -9.93
N LEU A 423 -7.58 21.92 -10.88
CA LEU A 423 -7.92 21.53 -12.26
C LEU A 423 -7.85 20.01 -12.47
N GLY A 424 -7.56 19.21 -11.43
CA GLY A 424 -7.62 17.77 -11.44
C GLY A 424 -6.35 17.05 -11.92
N ALA A 425 -5.16 17.64 -11.73
CA ALA A 425 -3.90 16.88 -11.76
C ALA A 425 -3.60 16.32 -10.36
N ALA A 426 -3.01 15.13 -10.27
CA ALA A 426 -2.63 14.53 -8.98
C ALA A 426 -1.12 14.34 -8.86
N VAL A 427 -0.64 14.40 -7.61
CA VAL A 427 0.76 14.23 -7.22
C VAL A 427 0.84 13.10 -6.20
N SER A 428 1.62 12.06 -6.48
CA SER A 428 1.68 10.86 -5.63
C SER A 428 3.09 10.40 -5.29
N ASP A 429 4.08 10.65 -6.13
CA ASP A 429 5.38 10.00 -6.07
C ASP A 429 6.57 10.95 -5.90
N GLY A 430 6.45 12.23 -6.30
CA GLY A 430 7.55 13.17 -6.31
C GLY A 430 7.23 14.55 -5.71
N LEU A 431 8.27 15.31 -5.41
CA LEU A 431 8.21 16.68 -4.90
C LEU A 431 8.54 17.69 -5.99
N GLU A 432 8.18 18.96 -5.75
CA GLU A 432 8.41 20.09 -6.67
C GLU A 432 9.88 20.37 -6.94
N ASP A 433 10.75 19.99 -6.00
CA ASP A 433 12.21 20.10 -6.12
C ASP A 433 12.87 18.93 -6.86
N GLY A 434 12.08 18.02 -7.42
CA GLY A 434 12.54 16.87 -8.18
C GLY A 434 12.84 15.62 -7.36
N ARG A 435 12.82 15.69 -6.02
CA ARG A 435 13.05 14.51 -5.17
C ARG A 435 11.86 13.56 -5.22
N MET A 436 12.15 12.26 -5.32
CA MET A 436 11.16 11.21 -5.33
C MET A 436 10.87 10.72 -3.91
N VAL A 437 9.59 10.67 -3.57
CA VAL A 437 9.11 10.19 -2.26
C VAL A 437 8.94 8.68 -2.27
N SER A 438 8.45 8.13 -3.39
CA SER A 438 8.17 6.69 -3.52
C SER A 438 8.36 6.20 -4.97
N GLY A 439 7.30 6.04 -5.71
CA GLY A 439 7.23 5.62 -7.10
C GLY A 439 5.79 5.66 -7.58
N VAL A 440 5.59 5.61 -8.88
CA VAL A 440 4.25 5.62 -9.51
C VAL A 440 3.51 4.31 -9.21
N GLY A 441 4.22 3.17 -9.24
CA GLY A 441 3.58 1.86 -9.16
C GLY A 441 2.56 1.67 -10.28
N GLY A 442 1.40 1.10 -9.95
CA GLY A 442 0.31 0.89 -10.89
C GLY A 442 -0.77 1.97 -10.89
N GLN A 443 -0.61 3.07 -10.15
CA GLN A 443 -1.65 4.09 -10.04
C GLN A 443 -2.11 4.61 -11.42
N TYR A 444 -1.16 5.00 -12.28
CA TYR A 444 -1.48 5.46 -13.63
C TYR A 444 -2.22 4.39 -14.44
N ASN A 445 -1.82 3.13 -14.32
CA ASN A 445 -2.44 2.02 -15.03
C ASN A 445 -3.94 1.91 -14.71
N PHE A 446 -4.31 1.93 -13.42
CA PHE A 446 -5.71 1.87 -12.99
C PHE A 446 -6.50 3.13 -13.36
N VAL A 447 -5.87 4.31 -13.30
CA VAL A 447 -6.50 5.56 -13.77
C VAL A 447 -6.80 5.47 -15.26
N ALA A 448 -5.85 5.07 -16.09
CA ALA A 448 -6.04 4.91 -17.54
C ALA A 448 -7.08 3.84 -17.86
N MET A 449 -7.03 2.69 -17.17
CA MET A 449 -7.97 1.59 -17.31
C MET A 449 -9.42 2.02 -16.99
N ALA A 450 -9.61 2.86 -15.96
CA ALA A 450 -10.92 3.39 -15.61
C ALA A 450 -11.55 4.24 -16.73
N HIS A 451 -10.73 4.88 -17.55
CA HIS A 451 -11.22 5.62 -18.72
C HIS A 451 -11.50 4.72 -19.93
N ALA A 452 -10.90 3.52 -19.97
CA ALA A 452 -11.10 2.55 -21.05
C ALA A 452 -12.27 1.60 -20.81
N LEU A 453 -12.62 1.33 -19.54
CA LEU A 453 -13.71 0.42 -19.16
C LEU A 453 -15.05 1.14 -19.08
N PRO A 454 -16.15 0.58 -19.63
CA PRO A 454 -17.49 1.10 -19.42
C PRO A 454 -17.84 1.16 -17.93
N GLN A 455 -18.51 2.23 -17.49
CA GLN A 455 -18.98 2.41 -16.10
C GLN A 455 -17.89 2.40 -15.01
N ALA A 456 -16.61 2.27 -15.38
CA ALA A 456 -15.52 2.30 -14.40
C ALA A 456 -15.19 3.73 -13.96
N ARG A 457 -14.73 3.86 -12.71
CA ARG A 457 -14.31 5.14 -12.13
C ARG A 457 -12.95 4.98 -11.45
N SER A 458 -12.08 5.95 -11.71
CA SER A 458 -10.86 6.16 -10.93
C SER A 458 -11.17 7.11 -9.77
N VAL A 459 -10.83 6.69 -8.57
CA VAL A 459 -11.07 7.47 -7.35
C VAL A 459 -9.75 7.75 -6.67
N LEU A 460 -9.35 9.02 -6.60
CA LEU A 460 -8.15 9.47 -5.93
C LEU A 460 -8.50 10.02 -4.55
N MET A 461 -7.97 9.39 -3.51
CA MET A 461 -8.22 9.73 -2.12
C MET A 461 -7.04 10.52 -1.54
N LEU A 462 -7.32 11.61 -0.84
CA LEU A 462 -6.31 12.40 -0.15
C LEU A 462 -6.90 13.09 1.07
N ARG A 463 -6.06 13.33 2.08
CA ARG A 463 -6.43 14.25 3.18
C ARG A 463 -6.41 15.67 2.65
N ALA A 464 -7.42 16.48 2.98
CA ALA A 464 -7.51 17.88 2.51
C ALA A 464 -6.33 18.74 2.98
N THR A 465 -5.72 18.39 4.12
CA THR A 465 -4.58 19.12 4.69
C THR A 465 -3.45 18.19 5.11
N ARG A 466 -2.22 18.72 5.11
CA ARG A 466 -1.05 18.16 5.78
C ARG A 466 -0.67 19.04 6.96
N ALA A 467 -0.02 18.45 7.97
CA ALA A 467 0.26 19.07 9.26
C ALA A 467 -1.02 19.55 9.99
N SER A 468 -0.89 20.15 11.14
CA SER A 468 -2.00 20.60 11.98
C SER A 468 -1.73 21.97 12.59
N GLY A 469 -2.77 22.61 13.11
CA GLY A 469 -2.65 23.90 13.78
C GLY A 469 -2.20 25.01 12.83
N LYS A 470 -1.21 25.80 13.24
CA LYS A 470 -0.69 26.98 12.51
C LYS A 470 0.12 26.57 11.26
N ASP A 471 0.68 25.36 11.25
CA ASP A 471 1.50 24.84 10.14
C ASP A 471 0.68 24.08 9.11
N ALA A 472 -0.65 24.05 9.26
CA ALA A 472 -1.53 23.37 8.32
C ALA A 472 -1.41 23.99 6.92
N ALA A 473 -1.31 23.12 5.92
CA ALA A 473 -1.29 23.50 4.52
C ALA A 473 -2.24 22.63 3.71
N SER A 474 -2.91 23.23 2.72
CA SER A 474 -3.83 22.51 1.84
C SER A 474 -3.09 21.53 0.95
N ASN A 475 -3.67 20.34 0.78
CA ASN A 475 -3.29 19.37 -0.25
C ASN A 475 -4.11 19.53 -1.54
N VAL A 476 -5.23 20.26 -1.49
CA VAL A 476 -5.92 20.77 -2.68
C VAL A 476 -5.28 22.10 -3.03
N ARG A 477 -4.51 22.15 -4.10
CA ARG A 477 -3.67 23.28 -4.50
C ARG A 477 -4.12 23.88 -5.82
N TRP A 478 -3.74 25.13 -6.08
CA TRP A 478 -3.97 25.70 -7.41
C TRP A 478 -3.09 24.99 -8.46
N ASN A 479 -1.81 24.87 -8.18
CA ASN A 479 -0.80 24.24 -9.05
C ASN A 479 0.31 23.63 -8.19
N TYR A 480 1.07 22.69 -8.81
CA TYR A 480 2.26 22.10 -8.24
C TYR A 480 3.26 21.73 -9.36
N GLY A 481 4.56 21.83 -9.11
CA GLY A 481 5.62 21.64 -10.12
C GLY A 481 5.88 20.20 -10.53
N HIS A 482 5.23 19.21 -9.86
CA HIS A 482 5.29 17.79 -10.22
C HIS A 482 3.89 17.25 -10.51
N THR A 483 3.77 16.28 -11.40
CA THR A 483 2.49 15.65 -11.76
C THR A 483 2.68 14.16 -12.00
N THR A 484 1.96 13.33 -11.26
CA THR A 484 1.87 11.88 -11.46
C THR A 484 0.72 11.53 -12.41
N ILE A 485 -0.48 12.08 -12.15
CA ILE A 485 -1.67 11.87 -12.99
C ILE A 485 -2.04 13.21 -13.64
N PRO A 486 -2.00 13.28 -14.98
CA PRO A 486 -2.33 14.52 -15.70
C PRO A 486 -3.82 14.83 -15.64
N ARG A 487 -4.18 16.13 -15.70
CA ARG A 487 -5.55 16.61 -15.54
C ARG A 487 -6.56 16.11 -16.57
N HIS A 488 -6.11 15.66 -17.74
CA HIS A 488 -7.01 15.09 -18.75
C HIS A 488 -7.46 13.65 -18.42
N LEU A 489 -6.87 13.04 -17.40
CA LEU A 489 -7.32 11.79 -16.79
C LEU A 489 -8.04 12.01 -15.44
N ARG A 490 -8.48 13.25 -15.16
CA ARG A 490 -9.26 13.56 -13.97
C ARG A 490 -10.58 12.80 -13.94
N ASP A 491 -10.93 12.29 -12.75
CA ASP A 491 -12.17 11.59 -12.51
C ASP A 491 -12.74 11.99 -11.14
N ILE A 492 -12.75 11.12 -10.14
CA ILE A 492 -13.26 11.42 -8.81
C ILE A 492 -12.10 11.68 -7.84
N TYR A 493 -12.25 12.74 -7.04
CA TYR A 493 -11.39 13.04 -5.89
C TYR A 493 -12.21 13.00 -4.61
N ILE A 494 -11.63 12.46 -3.53
CA ILE A 494 -12.27 12.37 -2.21
C ILE A 494 -11.33 12.92 -1.15
N THR A 495 -11.86 13.80 -0.32
CA THR A 495 -11.25 14.19 0.94
C THR A 495 -12.20 13.86 2.09
N GLU A 496 -11.78 14.15 3.32
CA GLU A 496 -12.63 14.03 4.51
C GLU A 496 -13.88 14.92 4.49
N TYR A 497 -13.97 15.82 3.51
CA TYR A 497 -15.06 16.80 3.38
C TYR A 497 -16.04 16.51 2.23
N GLY A 498 -15.78 15.44 1.43
CA GLY A 498 -16.74 15.07 0.40
C GLY A 498 -16.11 14.47 -0.86
N ILE A 499 -16.97 14.40 -1.90
CA ILE A 499 -16.67 13.84 -3.21
C ILE A 499 -16.67 14.97 -4.25
N ALA A 500 -15.62 15.06 -5.06
CA ALA A 500 -15.53 15.92 -6.24
C ALA A 500 -15.51 15.05 -7.50
N ASP A 501 -16.53 15.10 -8.32
CA ASP A 501 -16.60 14.42 -9.61
C ASP A 501 -16.19 15.37 -10.72
N LEU A 502 -15.03 15.14 -11.34
CA LEU A 502 -14.44 16.03 -12.33
C LEU A 502 -14.56 15.51 -13.77
N ARG A 503 -15.04 14.28 -13.98
CA ARG A 503 -15.11 13.67 -15.30
C ARG A 503 -16.04 14.45 -16.21
N HIS A 504 -15.56 14.83 -17.40
CA HIS A 504 -16.29 15.59 -18.43
C HIS A 504 -16.75 17.00 -18.00
N LYS A 505 -16.21 17.57 -16.94
CA LYS A 505 -16.54 18.92 -16.45
C LYS A 505 -15.61 19.99 -17.02
N THR A 506 -16.13 21.22 -17.09
CA THR A 506 -15.33 22.40 -17.44
C THR A 506 -14.30 22.71 -16.35
N ASP A 507 -13.28 23.51 -16.66
CA ASP A 507 -12.30 23.93 -15.67
C ASP A 507 -12.97 24.72 -14.52
N GLN A 508 -13.97 25.55 -14.80
CA GLN A 508 -14.75 26.26 -13.77
C GLN A 508 -15.45 25.28 -12.82
N ASP A 509 -16.13 24.26 -13.37
CA ASP A 509 -16.84 23.27 -12.56
C ASP A 509 -15.87 22.46 -11.73
N CYS A 510 -14.70 22.08 -12.29
CA CYS A 510 -13.65 21.39 -11.55
C CYS A 510 -13.13 22.22 -10.36
N VAL A 511 -12.90 23.52 -10.58
CA VAL A 511 -12.49 24.42 -9.49
C VAL A 511 -13.53 24.45 -8.37
N LEU A 512 -14.80 24.53 -8.71
CA LEU A 512 -15.90 24.57 -7.73
C LEU A 512 -16.03 23.24 -6.97
N GLU A 513 -15.95 22.10 -7.66
CA GLU A 513 -15.97 20.79 -7.03
C GLU A 513 -14.79 20.61 -6.07
N MET A 514 -13.56 20.91 -6.53
CA MET A 514 -12.35 20.77 -5.71
C MET A 514 -12.33 21.75 -4.52
N ALA A 515 -12.85 22.97 -4.69
CA ALA A 515 -13.04 23.89 -3.58
C ALA A 515 -14.07 23.33 -2.57
N GLY A 516 -15.12 22.64 -3.03
CA GLY A 516 -16.13 22.00 -2.19
C GLY A 516 -15.59 20.93 -1.25
N ILE A 517 -14.49 20.28 -1.60
CA ILE A 517 -13.81 19.26 -0.76
C ILE A 517 -12.54 19.78 -0.08
N CYS A 518 -12.23 21.07 -0.20
CA CYS A 518 -11.09 21.71 0.45
C CYS A 518 -11.45 22.08 1.89
N ASP A 519 -10.47 22.09 2.80
CA ASP A 519 -10.65 22.65 4.14
C ASP A 519 -11.05 24.14 4.06
N ALA A 520 -12.02 24.55 4.86
CA ALA A 520 -12.63 25.88 4.83
C ALA A 520 -11.60 27.02 4.90
N ARG A 521 -10.50 26.83 5.63
CA ARG A 521 -9.42 27.83 5.79
C ARG A 521 -8.75 28.20 4.46
N PHE A 522 -8.76 27.31 3.47
CA PHE A 522 -8.02 27.48 2.21
C PHE A 522 -8.90 27.76 0.99
N GLN A 523 -10.22 27.63 1.11
CA GLN A 523 -11.16 27.76 -0.02
C GLN A 523 -11.12 29.15 -0.66
N THR A 524 -11.15 30.21 0.14
CA THR A 524 -11.14 31.59 -0.36
C THR A 524 -9.89 31.89 -1.17
N ALA A 525 -8.72 31.45 -0.71
CA ALA A 525 -7.47 31.65 -1.42
C ALA A 525 -7.46 30.89 -2.76
N LEU A 526 -7.94 29.64 -2.78
CA LEU A 526 -8.04 28.81 -3.98
C LEU A 526 -8.96 29.45 -5.03
N LEU A 527 -10.15 29.91 -4.62
CA LEU A 527 -11.12 30.56 -5.52
C LEU A 527 -10.60 31.91 -6.02
N SER A 528 -9.86 32.67 -5.20
CA SER A 528 -9.21 33.92 -5.62
C SER A 528 -8.18 33.67 -6.72
N GLN A 529 -7.32 32.67 -6.55
CA GLN A 529 -6.34 32.28 -7.58
C GLN A 529 -7.04 31.83 -8.89
N ALA A 530 -8.14 31.11 -8.79
CA ALA A 530 -8.91 30.68 -9.95
C ALA A 530 -9.48 31.88 -10.74
N ARG A 531 -10.00 32.92 -10.06
CA ARG A 531 -10.46 34.17 -10.69
C ARG A 531 -9.31 34.90 -11.37
N GLN A 532 -8.18 35.10 -10.68
CA GLN A 532 -6.98 35.73 -11.24
C GLN A 532 -6.48 35.01 -12.50
N SER A 533 -6.60 33.69 -12.53
CA SER A 533 -6.21 32.85 -13.66
C SER A 533 -7.32 32.74 -14.75
N ARG A 534 -8.41 33.51 -14.64
CA ARG A 534 -9.55 33.49 -15.56
C ARG A 534 -10.23 32.12 -15.71
N LYS A 535 -10.16 31.29 -14.68
CA LYS A 535 -10.75 29.94 -14.63
C LYS A 535 -12.07 29.91 -13.82
N LEU A 536 -12.42 31.01 -13.18
CA LEU A 536 -13.67 31.17 -12.44
C LEU A 536 -14.29 32.54 -12.76
N ARG A 537 -15.50 32.53 -13.26
CA ARG A 537 -16.35 33.72 -13.39
C ARG A 537 -17.03 34.03 -12.05
N ASP A 538 -17.58 35.22 -11.90
CA ASP A 538 -18.38 35.57 -10.72
C ASP A 538 -19.61 34.66 -10.65
N VAL A 539 -19.70 33.85 -9.61
CA VAL A 539 -20.80 32.93 -9.33
C VAL A 539 -21.40 33.35 -7.99
N PRO A 540 -22.73 33.38 -7.83
CA PRO A 540 -23.35 33.59 -6.53
C PRO A 540 -22.88 32.55 -5.52
N GLU A 541 -22.72 32.96 -4.30
CA GLU A 541 -22.09 32.26 -3.19
C GLU A 541 -22.50 30.79 -3.00
N GLN A 542 -21.55 29.88 -3.08
CA GLN A 542 -21.65 28.54 -2.49
C GLN A 542 -21.22 28.55 -1.00
N ALA A 543 -21.44 29.63 -0.31
CA ALA A 543 -20.95 29.90 1.05
C ALA A 543 -21.43 28.90 2.11
N ALA A 544 -22.53 28.19 1.88
CA ALA A 544 -23.10 27.29 2.91
C ALA A 544 -22.35 25.96 3.08
N ARG A 545 -21.70 25.41 2.03
CA ARG A 545 -20.89 24.18 2.14
C ARG A 545 -19.51 24.45 2.78
N ALA A 546 -18.92 25.59 2.50
CA ALA A 546 -17.60 25.96 2.96
C ALA A 546 -17.43 25.96 4.48
N GLN A 547 -18.45 26.40 5.23
CA GLN A 547 -18.36 26.54 6.69
C GLN A 547 -18.29 25.21 7.45
N ARG A 548 -18.69 24.08 6.83
CA ARG A 548 -18.69 22.76 7.48
C ARG A 548 -17.38 21.98 7.30
N ASN A 549 -16.52 22.38 6.36
CA ASN A 549 -15.28 21.68 6.07
C ASN A 549 -14.20 22.03 7.11
N THR A 550 -14.42 21.66 8.35
CA THR A 550 -13.50 21.89 9.46
C THR A 550 -13.21 20.61 10.23
N PRO A 551 -12.00 20.45 10.78
CA PRO A 551 -11.68 19.29 11.62
C PRO A 551 -12.65 19.11 12.81
N GLN A 552 -13.11 20.22 13.41
CA GLN A 552 -14.02 20.20 14.57
C GLN A 552 -15.41 19.66 14.18
N ALA A 553 -15.95 20.06 13.02
CA ALA A 553 -17.23 19.55 12.55
C ALA A 553 -17.14 18.05 12.24
N LEU A 554 -16.04 17.62 11.61
CA LEU A 554 -15.76 16.23 11.31
C LEU A 554 -15.68 15.36 12.58
N GLU A 555 -14.86 15.78 13.55
CA GLU A 555 -14.72 15.06 14.82
C GLU A 555 -16.05 14.99 15.56
N GLY A 556 -16.82 16.09 15.59
CA GLY A 556 -18.16 16.12 16.19
C GLY A 556 -19.12 15.10 15.57
N ALA A 557 -19.08 14.95 14.25
CA ALA A 557 -19.92 13.99 13.52
C ALA A 557 -19.55 12.53 13.81
N LEU A 558 -18.26 12.21 13.88
CA LEU A 558 -17.79 10.82 14.00
C LEU A 558 -17.51 10.37 15.44
N ALA A 559 -17.34 11.28 16.40
CA ALA A 559 -17.03 10.96 17.80
C ALA A 559 -18.02 9.95 18.46
N PRO A 560 -19.34 9.98 18.23
CA PRO A 560 -20.24 8.96 18.78
C PRO A 560 -19.87 7.54 18.32
N PHE A 561 -19.55 7.38 17.05
CA PHE A 561 -19.23 6.09 16.42
C PHE A 561 -17.81 5.61 16.72
N ARG A 562 -16.92 6.53 17.09
CA ARG A 562 -15.60 6.19 17.64
C ARG A 562 -15.74 5.62 19.05
N ARG A 563 -16.60 6.23 19.87
CA ARG A 563 -16.82 5.82 21.27
C ARG A 563 -17.60 4.51 21.42
N ASP A 564 -18.56 4.24 20.53
CA ASP A 564 -19.34 2.98 20.56
C ASP A 564 -18.62 1.81 19.89
N GLY A 565 -17.44 2.05 19.29
CA GLY A 565 -16.62 1.03 18.64
C GLY A 565 -17.02 0.69 17.21
N SER A 566 -18.03 1.35 16.63
CA SER A 566 -18.41 1.17 15.22
C SER A 566 -17.28 1.57 14.25
N LEU A 567 -16.44 2.53 14.68
CA LEU A 567 -15.26 3.00 13.94
C LEU A 567 -13.98 2.86 14.80
N PRO A 568 -13.45 1.64 15.01
CA PRO A 568 -12.31 1.41 15.90
C PRO A 568 -11.00 1.95 15.34
N ASP A 569 -9.97 2.16 16.20
CA ASP A 569 -8.65 2.61 15.75
C ASP A 569 -7.97 1.62 14.81
N TYR A 570 -8.18 0.33 15.00
CA TYR A 570 -7.57 -0.75 14.22
C TYR A 570 -8.64 -1.68 13.63
N PRO A 571 -9.37 -1.26 12.60
CA PRO A 571 -10.51 -2.03 12.06
C PRO A 571 -10.11 -3.39 11.47
N LEU A 572 -8.88 -3.52 11.00
CA LEU A 572 -8.36 -4.76 10.42
C LEU A 572 -7.45 -5.53 11.41
N GLY A 573 -7.48 -5.15 12.69
CA GLY A 573 -6.62 -5.67 13.74
C GLY A 573 -5.32 -4.86 13.91
N SER A 574 -4.57 -5.16 14.97
CA SER A 574 -3.35 -4.44 15.34
C SER A 574 -2.18 -5.40 15.53
N ASP A 575 -0.97 -4.95 15.16
CA ASP A 575 0.29 -5.65 15.47
C ASP A 575 0.85 -5.24 16.83
N PHE A 576 0.23 -4.22 17.44
CA PHE A 576 0.58 -3.71 18.76
C PHE A 576 -0.26 -4.38 19.85
N THR A 577 0.35 -4.70 20.99
CA THR A 577 -0.38 -5.12 22.18
C THR A 577 -1.23 -3.98 22.72
N ASP A 578 -2.24 -4.27 23.56
CA ASP A 578 -3.10 -3.24 24.16
C ASP A 578 -2.29 -2.18 24.93
N THR A 579 -1.20 -2.61 25.58
CA THR A 579 -0.27 -1.67 26.26
C THR A 579 0.46 -0.78 25.27
N GLU A 580 0.90 -1.34 24.15
CA GLU A 580 1.58 -0.57 23.09
C GLU A 580 0.62 0.38 22.39
N GLN A 581 -0.62 -0.03 22.15
CA GLN A 581 -1.66 0.85 21.59
C GLN A 581 -1.92 2.08 22.49
N ARG A 582 -1.86 1.91 23.82
CA ARG A 582 -1.94 3.04 24.77
C ARG A 582 -0.68 3.92 24.78
N LEU A 583 0.48 3.34 24.52
CA LEU A 583 1.75 4.07 24.46
C LEU A 583 1.90 4.92 23.20
N LEU A 584 1.38 4.48 22.05
CA LEU A 584 1.54 5.18 20.78
C LEU A 584 1.03 6.62 20.79
N PRO A 585 -0.21 6.93 21.24
CA PRO A 585 -0.69 8.30 21.37
C PRO A 585 0.15 9.14 22.32
N ALA A 586 0.57 8.57 23.46
CA ALA A 586 1.39 9.24 24.46
C ALA A 586 2.78 9.63 23.90
N LEU A 587 3.42 8.72 23.16
CA LEU A 587 4.69 9.00 22.51
C LEU A 587 4.54 10.00 21.37
N GLY A 588 3.46 9.92 20.60
CA GLY A 588 3.10 10.90 19.58
C GLY A 588 2.89 12.30 20.16
N TRP A 589 2.15 12.38 21.25
CA TRP A 589 1.94 13.63 21.98
C TRP A 589 3.28 14.21 22.49
N LEU A 590 4.13 13.38 23.10
CA LEU A 590 5.46 13.82 23.56
C LEU A 590 6.30 14.37 22.41
N LYS A 591 6.35 13.68 21.29
CA LYS A 591 7.08 14.14 20.10
C LYS A 591 6.61 15.55 19.68
N SER A 592 5.31 15.77 19.62
CA SER A 592 4.73 17.08 19.27
C SER A 592 5.00 18.14 20.35
N ALA A 593 4.79 17.80 21.63
CA ALA A 593 4.95 18.71 22.76
C ALA A 593 6.42 19.07 23.05
N THR A 594 7.38 18.32 22.51
CA THR A 594 8.83 18.58 22.66
C THR A 594 9.46 19.13 21.38
N THR A 595 8.68 19.52 20.39
CA THR A 595 9.20 20.15 19.17
C THR A 595 9.72 21.56 19.48
N GLY A 596 11.05 21.75 19.39
CA GLY A 596 11.75 22.97 19.73
C GLY A 596 12.21 23.04 21.21
N LYS A 597 13.35 23.68 21.43
CA LYS A 597 14.05 23.69 22.74
C LYS A 597 13.20 24.25 23.89
N THR A 598 12.45 25.32 23.64
CA THR A 598 11.60 25.99 24.65
C THR A 598 10.40 25.14 25.04
N ALA A 599 9.74 24.52 24.06
CA ALA A 599 8.60 23.61 24.27
C ALA A 599 9.04 22.34 25.02
N ALA A 600 10.19 21.78 24.64
CA ALA A 600 10.77 20.63 25.32
C ALA A 600 11.07 20.91 26.80
N LEU A 601 11.69 22.08 27.12
CA LEU A 601 11.97 22.48 28.50
C LEU A 601 10.69 22.68 29.30
N ALA A 602 9.68 23.38 28.71
CA ALA A 602 8.38 23.62 29.36
C ALA A 602 7.65 22.28 29.64
N THR A 603 7.64 21.35 28.69
CA THR A 603 7.04 20.02 28.85
C THR A 603 7.75 19.22 29.94
N LEU A 604 9.08 19.24 29.96
CA LEU A 604 9.89 18.61 31.00
C LEU A 604 9.57 19.16 32.39
N MET A 605 9.52 20.48 32.55
CA MET A 605 9.19 21.10 33.83
C MET A 605 7.79 20.72 34.30
N ARG A 606 6.79 20.74 33.42
CA ARG A 606 5.42 20.29 33.74
C ARG A 606 5.37 18.85 34.17
N ALA A 607 6.08 17.95 33.45
CA ALA A 607 6.15 16.55 33.79
C ALA A 607 6.81 16.28 35.14
N LEU A 608 7.89 17.01 35.48
CA LEU A 608 8.60 16.89 36.76
C LEU A 608 7.74 17.40 37.94
N LEU A 609 6.98 18.45 37.73
CA LEU A 609 6.07 19.02 38.73
C LEU A 609 4.75 18.25 38.88
N SER A 610 4.44 17.40 37.90
CA SER A 610 3.25 16.56 37.91
C SER A 610 3.30 15.51 39.02
N ARG A 611 2.17 15.36 39.75
CA ARG A 611 1.98 14.28 40.74
C ARG A 611 1.54 12.94 40.10
N THR A 612 1.53 12.85 38.78
CA THR A 612 1.01 11.68 38.07
C THR A 612 1.84 10.45 38.37
N THR A 613 1.19 9.40 38.81
CA THR A 613 1.72 8.04 38.84
C THR A 613 1.41 7.39 37.49
N GLY A 614 2.42 6.95 36.74
CA GLY A 614 2.21 6.34 35.45
C GLY A 614 1.43 5.03 35.52
N ASP A 615 0.87 4.64 34.38
CA ASP A 615 0.27 3.30 34.20
C ASP A 615 1.38 2.23 34.37
N ALA A 616 1.20 1.33 35.34
CA ALA A 616 2.23 0.35 35.71
C ALA A 616 2.61 -0.58 34.53
N ALA A 617 1.62 -1.01 33.73
CA ALA A 617 1.87 -1.87 32.56
C ALA A 617 2.66 -1.13 31.47
N CYS A 618 2.34 0.15 31.22
CA CYS A 618 3.06 0.99 30.28
C CYS A 618 4.50 1.26 30.75
N LEU A 619 4.71 1.55 32.02
CA LEU A 619 6.06 1.74 32.59
C LEU A 619 6.87 0.44 32.53
N GLN A 620 6.26 -0.70 32.83
CA GLN A 620 6.91 -2.01 32.74
C GLN A 620 7.30 -2.34 31.29
N ARG A 621 6.38 -2.13 30.34
CA ARG A 621 6.65 -2.35 28.91
C ARG A 621 7.81 -1.50 28.40
N MET A 622 8.01 -0.31 28.97
CA MET A 622 9.08 0.63 28.61
C MET A 622 10.37 0.46 29.43
N ASP A 623 10.46 -0.56 30.29
CA ASP A 623 11.56 -0.78 31.25
C ASP A 623 11.83 0.45 32.13
N LEU A 624 10.74 1.08 32.61
CA LEU A 624 10.76 2.28 33.46
C LEU A 624 10.00 2.10 34.79
N ALA A 625 9.53 0.89 35.09
CA ALA A 625 8.86 0.58 36.36
C ALA A 625 9.81 0.71 37.56
N THR A 626 11.10 0.36 37.38
CA THR A 626 12.17 0.48 38.36
C THR A 626 13.32 1.30 37.77
N PRO A 627 13.26 2.65 37.81
CA PRO A 627 14.27 3.50 37.19
C PRO A 627 15.65 3.31 37.85
N ARG A 628 16.67 3.02 37.02
CA ARG A 628 18.05 2.74 37.48
C ARG A 628 18.96 3.97 37.45
N SER A 629 18.54 5.03 36.74
CA SER A 629 19.29 6.27 36.56
C SER A 629 18.42 7.52 36.74
N LEU A 630 19.01 8.71 36.88
CA LEU A 630 18.30 9.98 36.83
C LEU A 630 17.61 10.15 35.47
N GLY A 631 18.23 9.73 34.38
CA GLY A 631 17.63 9.75 33.04
C GLY A 631 16.37 8.90 32.96
N ASP A 632 16.37 7.69 33.54
CA ASP A 632 15.18 6.83 33.58
C ASP A 632 14.05 7.43 34.39
N ARG A 633 14.35 8.09 35.51
CA ARG A 633 13.35 8.80 36.33
C ARG A 633 12.70 9.94 35.56
N VAL A 634 13.49 10.69 34.79
CA VAL A 634 12.97 11.77 33.91
C VAL A 634 12.09 11.18 32.80
N GLN A 635 12.54 10.12 32.13
CA GLN A 635 11.76 9.45 31.09
C GLN A 635 10.46 8.86 31.63
N ALA A 636 10.48 8.24 32.81
CA ALA A 636 9.30 7.71 33.48
C ALA A 636 8.26 8.82 33.78
N LYS A 637 8.73 9.98 34.28
CA LYS A 637 7.88 11.13 34.54
C LYS A 637 7.29 11.73 33.27
N LEU A 638 8.10 11.88 32.22
CA LEU A 638 7.63 12.37 30.91
C LEU A 638 6.54 11.43 30.34
N LEU A 639 6.79 10.12 30.39
CA LEU A 639 5.83 9.12 29.91
C LEU A 639 4.54 9.14 30.73
N ALA A 640 4.62 9.16 32.06
CA ALA A 640 3.46 9.24 32.94
C ALA A 640 2.62 10.47 32.65
N TYR A 641 3.26 11.62 32.47
CA TYR A 641 2.60 12.88 32.13
C TYR A 641 1.91 12.79 30.76
N ALA A 642 2.57 12.25 29.74
CA ALA A 642 2.01 12.07 28.41
C ALA A 642 0.79 11.14 28.40
N LEU A 643 0.85 10.01 29.11
CA LEU A 643 -0.28 9.10 29.28
C LEU A 643 -1.48 9.75 29.93
N GLN A 644 -1.26 10.69 30.86
CA GLN A 644 -2.35 11.49 31.43
C GLN A 644 -2.97 12.44 30.41
N GLN A 645 -2.16 13.15 29.61
CA GLN A 645 -2.64 14.09 28.61
C GLN A 645 -3.47 13.40 27.52
N THR A 646 -3.11 12.19 27.12
CA THR A 646 -3.81 11.43 26.08
C THR A 646 -5.02 10.64 26.60
N ARG A 647 -5.17 10.40 27.90
CA ARG A 647 -6.40 9.85 28.50
C ARG A 647 -7.54 10.87 28.62
N GLN A 648 -7.23 12.16 28.57
CA GLN A 648 -8.20 13.25 28.69
C GLN A 648 -8.71 13.75 27.33
N GLN A 649 -8.13 13.27 26.25
CA GLN A 649 -8.57 13.48 24.87
C GLN A 649 -9.38 12.26 24.38
#